data_96480fa0c30adf65051b14cd902dfc04
#
_entry.id   96480fa0c30adf65051b14cd902dfc04
#
_cell.length_a   1.000
_cell.length_b   1.000
_cell.length_c   1.000
_cell.angle_alpha   90.00
_cell.angle_beta   90.00
_cell.angle_gamma   90.00
#
_symmetry.space_group_name_H-M   'P 1'
#
loop_
_entity.id
_entity.type
_entity.pdbx_description
1 polymer ?
#
loop_
_entity_poly.entity_id
_entity_poly.type
_entity_poly.pdbx_seq_one_letter_code
_entity_poly.pdbx_strand_id
1 'polypeptide(L)'
;MTYMKVLATAEDGFYPLGASGIWHGGIHFGQKTGEALKQDEGVRAIATGEVVAYRLDNEYPTLTYQDQRHALYSRGFVLIRHTLQLPPTPKKTEPAPAPANAPAGSPASGGNATPPAPTPAPAASGPPPGETLTFFSLYMHTLDWKTYKAALDQPKTESADAKAPQLQPLPYWEADRSYRALKPNKQDLPKPKPIDPSAPDDDSSPQQRGADEALPEPVSGVRVRITPNAKLLGLLPEGTELTVNEADNGGRKGWAKITKIIKGDPVGPVVGQPPDVQLKWGYVFVSELEPIPQSGPVDKVVVLKKPYPVKAGDVVAHIGQYQRYREAKPTPPLPTRPLLHLEVFAGPDLPAFIAKSQARAKELSAADPNMDKPFLEVLTGAKLVTKAPDPDYTLEQTDLKLVPVSDPKSRWVKVQPKTVKIPAVQPEPAAPAGKGKKHKAKPAKKPEPIEMPTGIPFWIDSTLGLVNQMTKAPVKGWKDFPLKVSQADGPPTDFRVMFRVIDLDKQGPQSLAREDKDASGKTKRWWNVTVGTKDGGTRQGWVRERDHPKVQLCSQWDWPGFELVDNSSTTMVDMFKRYLFVAELAMGEDQDNFKPSADALATSELIQKLEKAIDVNHDGKVTAAELADAQKTPWLAEAISHIVVKSESEWGGNMGKWEDITPHMKLVPWKWLNEMERIRKLQWWEDVQGIDAKILPKEPKPWHFHPIGLIGNFSASGSCNCINVDEFCRRYADQHPTEFGWFEGKKHVTLPPMNPQSVKSLHDLVTEMMKQYPVHFKECKTEYLAYMLATARIESYDWHTQHFFSPICEGISYDEAETNYGVGPHATEAHKKRAIANGNTEAGDGYKYRGRGLVQLTWKIGYKKFKEIAGADIVANPDLVLDLPVAVRIMMIGMRDGLFRGGNSLSTHLDGAKPDYYHARYIINGDSPAGSGHPDKAEQFQFYAEKFEKLIRETK
;
A
#
# COMPACT_ATOMS: atom_id res chain seq x y z
N MET A 1 -3.77 17.32 1.17
CA MET A 1 -4.49 18.59 1.49
C MET A 1 -5.34 18.51 2.75
N THR A 2 -6.18 17.49 2.92
CA THR A 2 -7.04 17.34 4.13
C THR A 2 -6.23 17.31 5.41
N TYR A 3 -5.12 16.54 5.44
CA TYR A 3 -4.25 16.47 6.62
C TYR A 3 -3.69 17.82 7.06
N MET A 4 -3.13 18.61 6.12
CA MET A 4 -2.53 19.91 6.46
C MET A 4 -3.56 20.88 7.03
N LYS A 5 -4.77 20.95 6.44
CA LYS A 5 -5.86 21.78 6.95
C LYS A 5 -6.30 21.39 8.37
N VAL A 6 -6.31 20.10 8.68
CA VAL A 6 -6.62 19.63 10.03
C VAL A 6 -5.49 19.97 11.00
N LEU A 7 -4.22 19.75 10.62
CA LEU A 7 -3.05 20.09 11.44
C LEU A 7 -2.95 21.60 11.72
N ALA A 8 -3.40 22.44 10.78
CA ALA A 8 -3.50 23.90 10.98
C ALA A 8 -4.43 24.29 12.16
N THR A 9 -5.28 23.38 12.63
CA THR A 9 -6.16 23.59 13.81
C THR A 9 -5.54 23.11 15.12
N ALA A 10 -4.30 22.59 15.10
CA ALA A 10 -3.58 22.22 16.30
C ALA A 10 -3.31 23.45 17.19
N GLU A 11 -3.21 23.24 18.48
CA GLU A 11 -2.90 24.34 19.42
C GLU A 11 -1.42 24.73 19.41
N ASP A 12 -0.55 23.76 19.12
CA ASP A 12 0.91 23.85 19.13
C ASP A 12 1.51 22.70 18.30
N GLY A 13 2.85 22.61 18.28
CA GLY A 13 3.55 21.52 17.61
C GLY A 13 3.60 21.67 16.10
N PHE A 14 3.84 22.89 15.61
CA PHE A 14 4.04 23.13 14.19
C PHE A 14 5.51 22.90 13.79
N TYR A 15 5.73 22.17 12.72
CA TYR A 15 7.03 21.99 12.10
C TYR A 15 7.32 23.19 11.17
N PRO A 16 8.52 23.76 11.11
CA PRO A 16 9.71 23.46 11.89
C PRO A 16 9.90 24.38 13.12
N LEU A 17 8.91 25.21 13.45
CA LEU A 17 8.94 26.12 14.61
C LEU A 17 7.75 25.85 15.54
N GLY A 18 8.04 25.57 16.80
CA GLY A 18 7.03 25.46 17.85
C GLY A 18 6.39 26.80 18.21
N ALA A 19 5.35 26.76 19.06
CA ALA A 19 4.60 27.94 19.49
C ALA A 19 5.48 29.01 20.20
N SER A 20 6.61 28.61 20.77
CA SER A 20 7.60 29.46 21.37
C SER A 20 8.70 29.95 20.41
N GLY A 21 8.53 29.74 19.10
CA GLY A 21 9.51 30.08 18.09
C GLY A 21 10.83 29.29 18.13
N ILE A 22 10.91 28.31 19.03
CA ILE A 22 12.03 27.36 19.13
C ILE A 22 11.87 26.29 18.08
N TRP A 23 12.98 25.68 17.66
CA TRP A 23 12.98 24.52 16.79
C TRP A 23 12.01 23.43 17.30
N HIS A 24 11.26 22.84 16.38
CA HIS A 24 10.37 21.72 16.65
C HIS A 24 10.39 20.72 15.49
N GLY A 25 10.89 19.50 15.79
CA GLY A 25 11.18 18.46 14.78
C GLY A 25 9.98 17.69 14.26
N GLY A 26 8.80 17.85 14.85
CA GLY A 26 7.63 17.03 14.54
C GLY A 26 6.34 17.82 14.39
N ILE A 27 5.22 17.08 14.45
CA ILE A 27 3.86 17.62 14.41
C ILE A 27 3.04 17.04 15.55
N HIS A 28 2.05 17.79 16.06
CA HIS A 28 1.18 17.36 17.14
C HIS A 28 -0.22 16.94 16.69
N PHE A 29 -0.71 15.86 17.30
CA PHE A 29 -2.11 15.44 17.24
C PHE A 29 -2.71 15.58 18.64
N GLY A 30 -3.50 16.62 18.85
CA GLY A 30 -4.33 16.80 20.05
C GLY A 30 -5.70 16.15 19.86
N GLN A 31 -6.64 16.39 20.77
CA GLN A 31 -7.98 15.79 20.73
C GLN A 31 -8.67 15.99 19.38
N LYS A 32 -8.85 17.23 18.93
CA LYS A 32 -9.56 17.55 17.69
C LYS A 32 -8.86 17.02 16.43
N THR A 33 -7.54 17.17 16.36
CA THR A 33 -6.75 16.70 15.22
C THR A 33 -6.63 15.19 15.22
N GLY A 34 -6.55 14.56 16.40
CA GLY A 34 -6.54 13.10 16.55
C GLY A 34 -7.84 12.46 16.08
N GLU A 35 -8.99 12.98 16.53
CA GLU A 35 -10.32 12.51 16.12
C GLU A 35 -10.53 12.72 14.61
N ALA A 36 -10.24 13.91 14.09
CA ALA A 36 -10.42 14.22 12.66
C ALA A 36 -9.58 13.36 11.72
N LEU A 37 -8.40 12.89 12.17
CA LEU A 37 -7.48 12.06 11.41
C LEU A 37 -7.45 10.59 11.90
N LYS A 38 -8.41 10.20 12.77
CA LYS A 38 -8.60 8.85 13.31
C LYS A 38 -7.37 8.27 14.02
N GLN A 39 -6.59 9.13 14.67
CA GLN A 39 -5.46 8.73 15.50
C GLN A 39 -5.90 8.33 16.91
N ASP A 40 -7.08 8.71 17.35
CA ASP A 40 -7.75 8.30 18.59
C ASP A 40 -8.17 6.82 18.55
N GLU A 41 -8.50 6.28 17.40
CA GLU A 41 -8.79 4.85 17.18
C GLU A 41 -7.52 3.96 17.29
N GLY A 42 -6.34 4.55 17.24
CA GLY A 42 -5.02 3.90 17.26
C GLY A 42 -4.02 4.65 16.39
N VAL A 43 -2.85 4.90 16.94
CA VAL A 43 -1.73 5.52 16.26
C VAL A 43 -1.11 4.54 15.28
N ARG A 44 -1.02 4.90 14.00
CA ARG A 44 -0.65 3.99 12.94
C ARG A 44 0.75 4.25 12.42
N ALA A 45 1.49 3.17 12.11
CA ALA A 45 2.77 3.26 11.44
C ALA A 45 2.65 4.00 10.10
N ILE A 46 3.49 5.02 9.87
CA ILE A 46 3.48 5.84 8.65
C ILE A 46 3.96 5.07 7.41
N ALA A 47 4.78 4.05 7.61
CA ALA A 47 5.38 3.21 6.57
C ALA A 47 5.70 1.83 7.14
N THR A 48 5.92 0.85 6.26
CA THR A 48 6.47 -0.45 6.65
C THR A 48 7.86 -0.28 7.25
N GLY A 49 8.14 -0.99 8.34
CA GLY A 49 9.39 -0.88 9.09
C GLY A 49 9.46 -1.87 10.24
N GLU A 50 10.29 -1.54 11.22
CA GLU A 50 10.52 -2.38 12.39
C GLU A 50 10.54 -1.52 13.65
N VAL A 51 9.73 -1.87 14.66
CA VAL A 51 9.88 -1.28 16.00
C VAL A 51 11.24 -1.72 16.55
N VAL A 52 12.08 -0.74 16.87
CA VAL A 52 13.44 -0.98 17.40
C VAL A 52 13.58 -0.64 18.88
N ALA A 53 12.82 0.36 19.34
CA ALA A 53 12.83 0.75 20.76
C ALA A 53 11.47 1.33 21.18
N TYR A 54 11.18 1.24 22.47
CA TYR A 54 10.01 1.86 23.07
C TYR A 54 10.22 2.17 24.56
N ARG A 55 9.38 3.01 25.11
CA ARG A 55 9.16 3.18 26.54
C ARG A 55 7.67 3.17 26.83
N LEU A 56 7.25 2.41 27.81
CA LEU A 56 5.88 2.32 28.27
C LEU A 56 5.84 2.77 29.73
N ASP A 57 5.15 3.86 30.03
CA ASP A 57 4.92 4.26 31.42
C ASP A 57 3.96 3.27 32.10
N ASN A 58 4.26 2.85 33.33
CA ASN A 58 3.33 2.08 34.12
C ASN A 58 2.06 2.88 34.43
N GLU A 59 2.27 4.12 34.84
CA GLU A 59 1.26 5.14 35.08
C GLU A 59 1.84 6.50 34.66
N TYR A 60 1.02 7.42 34.14
CA TYR A 60 1.50 8.75 33.80
C TYR A 60 2.21 9.42 34.97
N PRO A 61 3.47 9.85 34.81
CA PRO A 61 4.13 10.68 35.80
C PRO A 61 3.37 12.00 35.96
N THR A 62 3.43 12.52 37.18
CA THR A 62 2.84 13.78 37.57
C THR A 62 3.95 14.83 37.78
N LEU A 63 3.82 15.96 37.09
CA LEU A 63 4.60 17.14 37.38
C LEU A 63 3.87 17.97 38.45
N THR A 64 4.51 18.23 39.56
CA THR A 64 3.99 19.11 40.62
C THR A 64 4.69 20.44 40.58
N TYR A 65 3.94 21.49 40.31
CA TYR A 65 4.43 22.87 40.31
C TYR A 65 4.57 23.40 41.75
N GLN A 66 5.38 24.47 41.92
CA GLN A 66 5.61 25.05 43.24
C GLN A 66 4.33 25.57 43.91
N ASP A 67 3.33 25.95 43.15
CA ASP A 67 2.00 26.36 43.65
C ASP A 67 1.04 25.18 43.92
N GLN A 68 1.55 23.97 44.03
CA GLN A 68 0.85 22.73 44.31
C GLN A 68 -0.17 22.32 43.23
N ARG A 69 -0.01 22.83 42.01
CA ARG A 69 -0.79 22.30 40.86
C ARG A 69 -0.07 21.09 40.27
N HIS A 70 -0.86 20.16 39.81
CA HIS A 70 -0.40 18.89 39.28
C HIS A 70 -0.81 18.75 37.81
N ALA A 71 0.11 18.28 36.96
CA ALA A 71 -0.11 18.00 35.55
C ALA A 71 0.37 16.60 35.17
N LEU A 72 -0.46 15.83 34.48
CA LEU A 72 -0.09 14.53 33.92
C LEU A 72 0.68 14.70 32.61
N TYR A 73 1.66 13.83 32.41
CA TYR A 73 2.36 13.75 31.11
C TYR A 73 2.85 12.34 30.85
N SER A 74 2.92 11.94 29.59
CA SER A 74 3.49 10.67 29.17
C SER A 74 4.95 10.85 28.73
N ARG A 75 5.82 9.94 29.19
CA ARG A 75 7.18 9.75 28.69
C ARG A 75 7.23 8.63 27.64
N GLY A 76 6.11 7.92 27.45
CA GLY A 76 6.00 6.80 26.55
C GLY A 76 6.35 7.17 25.12
N PHE A 77 7.07 6.29 24.43
CA PHE A 77 7.39 6.46 23.02
C PHE A 77 7.52 5.11 22.30
N VAL A 78 7.39 5.16 20.98
CA VAL A 78 7.72 4.07 20.05
C VAL A 78 8.62 4.63 18.96
N LEU A 79 9.73 3.95 18.69
CA LEU A 79 10.67 4.27 17.63
C LEU A 79 10.66 3.16 16.58
N ILE A 80 10.33 3.52 15.35
CA ILE A 80 10.28 2.61 14.21
C ILE A 80 11.38 2.97 13.23
N ARG A 81 12.18 1.98 12.84
CA ARG A 81 13.18 2.08 11.79
C ARG A 81 12.57 1.69 10.45
N HIS A 82 12.77 2.50 9.44
CA HIS A 82 12.33 2.29 8.08
C HIS A 82 13.49 2.24 7.12
N THR A 83 13.27 1.62 5.97
CA THR A 83 14.26 1.52 4.89
C THR A 83 13.65 1.99 3.59
N LEU A 84 14.29 2.95 2.94
CA LEU A 84 13.94 3.40 1.60
C LEU A 84 15.05 2.96 0.65
N GLN A 85 14.71 2.11 -0.33
CA GLN A 85 15.66 1.56 -1.29
C GLN A 85 15.43 2.17 -2.67
N LEU A 86 16.52 2.58 -3.33
CA LEU A 86 16.46 3.05 -4.71
C LEU A 86 16.03 1.93 -5.65
N PRO A 87 15.27 2.25 -6.71
CA PRO A 87 14.97 1.27 -7.75
C PRO A 87 16.28 0.78 -8.42
N PRO A 88 16.30 -0.45 -8.93
CA PRO A 88 17.49 -1.01 -9.56
C PRO A 88 17.95 -0.16 -10.76
N THR A 89 19.24 -0.21 -11.05
CA THR A 89 19.83 0.43 -12.25
C THR A 89 19.20 -0.17 -13.51
N PRO A 90 18.76 0.64 -14.48
CA PRO A 90 18.26 0.09 -15.74
C PRO A 90 19.37 -0.71 -16.44
N LYS A 91 19.04 -1.91 -16.90
CA LYS A 91 19.99 -2.70 -17.71
C LYS A 91 20.31 -1.92 -18.98
N LYS A 92 21.59 -1.63 -19.24
CA LYS A 92 22.02 -1.15 -20.55
C LYS A 92 21.69 -2.25 -21.56
N THR A 93 20.83 -1.94 -22.51
CA THR A 93 20.67 -2.79 -23.71
C THR A 93 21.97 -2.70 -24.47
N GLU A 94 22.82 -3.73 -24.38
CA GLU A 94 23.94 -3.84 -25.30
C GLU A 94 23.35 -3.90 -26.72
N PRO A 95 23.92 -3.17 -27.70
CA PRO A 95 23.51 -3.30 -29.07
C PRO A 95 23.77 -4.76 -29.50
N ALA A 96 22.76 -5.38 -30.10
CA ALA A 96 22.91 -6.73 -30.63
C ALA A 96 24.20 -6.79 -31.51
N PRO A 97 25.09 -7.78 -31.31
CA PRO A 97 26.26 -7.91 -32.15
C PRO A 97 25.81 -8.07 -33.59
N ALA A 98 26.38 -7.28 -34.48
CA ALA A 98 26.15 -7.36 -35.91
C ALA A 98 26.41 -8.82 -36.39
N PRO A 99 25.63 -9.36 -37.34
CA PRO A 99 25.82 -10.73 -37.80
C PRO A 99 27.20 -10.86 -38.44
N ALA A 100 28.07 -11.65 -37.83
CA ALA A 100 29.37 -12.00 -38.39
C ALA A 100 29.16 -12.90 -39.59
N ASN A 101 29.55 -12.41 -40.74
CA ASN A 101 29.71 -13.22 -41.96
C ASN A 101 30.75 -14.29 -41.70
N ALA A 102 30.37 -15.55 -41.80
CA ALA A 102 31.30 -16.66 -41.76
C ALA A 102 32.10 -16.79 -43.07
N PRO A 103 33.36 -17.21 -43.00
CA PRO A 103 33.83 -18.19 -43.97
C PRO A 103 34.35 -19.48 -43.30
N ALA A 104 34.10 -20.54 -43.98
CA ALA A 104 34.43 -21.90 -43.65
C ALA A 104 35.95 -22.21 -43.65
N GLY A 105 36.35 -23.16 -42.80
CA GLY A 105 37.69 -23.78 -42.88
C GLY A 105 38.01 -24.59 -41.62
N SER A 106 37.81 -25.89 -41.65
CA SER A 106 38.36 -26.90 -40.73
C SER A 106 39.81 -27.28 -41.11
N PRO A 107 40.57 -28.16 -40.39
CA PRO A 107 40.35 -28.80 -39.09
C PRO A 107 41.62 -28.97 -38.20
N ALA A 108 41.40 -29.56 -37.02
CA ALA A 108 42.21 -30.47 -36.22
C ALA A 108 43.28 -29.90 -35.25
N SER A 109 43.20 -30.19 -34.01
CA SER A 109 43.75 -31.33 -33.28
C SER A 109 43.74 -31.07 -31.75
N GLY A 110 43.62 -32.12 -31.01
CA GLY A 110 43.34 -32.33 -29.65
C GLY A 110 44.28 -31.70 -28.62
N GLY A 111 43.64 -31.51 -27.44
CA GLY A 111 44.29 -31.17 -26.20
C GLY A 111 43.27 -31.30 -25.05
N ASN A 112 43.38 -32.37 -24.29
CA ASN A 112 42.65 -32.59 -23.03
C ASN A 112 42.96 -31.44 -22.07
N ALA A 113 42.00 -30.64 -21.73
CA ALA A 113 42.04 -29.74 -20.61
C ALA A 113 40.90 -30.11 -19.64
N THR A 114 41.29 -30.47 -18.43
CA THR A 114 40.41 -30.71 -17.26
C THR A 114 39.52 -29.48 -16.99
N PRO A 115 38.21 -29.64 -16.70
CA PRO A 115 37.36 -28.50 -16.38
C PRO A 115 37.80 -27.86 -15.06
N PRO A 116 37.84 -26.53 -14.94
CA PRO A 116 38.09 -25.87 -13.67
C PRO A 116 36.93 -26.12 -12.70
N ALA A 117 37.31 -26.31 -11.44
CA ALA A 117 36.38 -26.49 -10.33
C ALA A 117 35.34 -25.33 -10.27
N PRO A 118 34.09 -25.59 -9.87
CA PRO A 118 33.06 -24.55 -9.78
C PRO A 118 33.47 -23.50 -8.74
N THR A 119 33.54 -22.26 -9.18
CA THR A 119 33.72 -21.09 -8.33
C THR A 119 32.55 -21.04 -7.32
N PRO A 120 32.81 -20.84 -6.02
CA PRO A 120 31.72 -20.70 -5.04
C PRO A 120 30.81 -19.54 -5.48
N ALA A 121 29.50 -19.79 -5.43
CA ALA A 121 28.49 -18.74 -5.67
C ALA A 121 28.79 -17.56 -4.74
N PRO A 122 28.74 -16.32 -5.25
CA PRO A 122 28.91 -15.15 -4.39
C PRO A 122 27.79 -15.15 -3.35
N ALA A 123 28.19 -15.01 -2.08
CA ALA A 123 27.27 -14.75 -0.99
C ALA A 123 26.34 -13.57 -1.39
N ALA A 124 25.05 -13.69 -1.11
CA ALA A 124 24.07 -12.64 -1.36
C ALA A 124 24.57 -11.33 -0.73
N SER A 125 25.17 -10.48 -1.56
CA SER A 125 25.57 -9.13 -1.17
C SER A 125 24.29 -8.31 -1.04
N GLY A 126 24.10 -7.69 0.12
CA GLY A 126 23.07 -6.67 0.29
C GLY A 126 23.19 -5.55 -0.77
N PRO A 127 22.21 -4.67 -0.86
CA PRO A 127 22.22 -3.59 -1.86
C PRO A 127 23.53 -2.78 -1.77
N PRO A 128 24.04 -2.29 -2.89
CA PRO A 128 25.28 -1.50 -2.92
C PRO A 128 25.23 -0.32 -1.93
N PRO A 129 26.35 0.08 -1.31
CA PRO A 129 26.40 1.20 -0.39
C PRO A 129 25.78 2.48 -0.98
N GLY A 130 24.94 3.16 -0.19
CA GLY A 130 24.26 4.39 -0.60
C GLY A 130 23.05 4.21 -1.52
N GLU A 131 22.59 2.98 -1.76
CA GLU A 131 21.31 2.72 -2.44
C GLU A 131 20.13 2.56 -1.49
N THR A 132 20.40 2.59 -0.20
CA THR A 132 19.43 2.45 0.87
C THR A 132 19.56 3.60 1.83
N LEU A 133 18.45 4.23 2.20
CA LEU A 133 18.35 5.21 3.27
C LEU A 133 17.63 4.58 4.46
N THR A 134 18.26 4.67 5.63
CA THR A 134 17.58 4.39 6.90
C THR A 134 16.97 5.67 7.45
N PHE A 135 15.67 5.65 7.77
CA PHE A 135 15.01 6.76 8.45
C PHE A 135 14.12 6.22 9.58
N PHE A 136 13.70 7.10 10.46
CA PHE A 136 12.95 6.73 11.65
C PHE A 136 11.65 7.53 11.74
N SER A 137 10.61 6.90 12.32
CA SER A 137 9.45 7.59 12.85
C SER A 137 9.36 7.40 14.35
N LEU A 138 9.21 8.50 15.06
CA LEU A 138 9.09 8.58 16.51
C LEU A 138 7.68 9.00 16.87
N TYR A 139 7.06 8.26 17.76
CA TYR A 139 5.73 8.52 18.29
C TYR A 139 5.88 8.75 19.80
N MET A 140 5.82 10.02 20.24
CA MET A 140 5.98 10.41 21.66
C MET A 140 4.63 10.66 22.32
N HIS A 141 4.62 10.55 23.63
CA HIS A 141 3.47 10.75 24.53
C HIS A 141 2.40 9.68 24.33
N THR A 142 2.82 8.41 24.33
CA THR A 142 1.93 7.26 24.16
C THR A 142 1.18 6.93 25.45
N LEU A 143 0.10 6.15 25.33
CA LEU A 143 -0.78 5.71 26.40
C LEU A 143 -0.02 4.88 27.45
N ASP A 144 -0.35 5.03 28.75
CA ASP A 144 0.25 4.29 29.86
C ASP A 144 -0.38 2.89 30.05
N TRP A 145 0.37 2.01 30.71
CA TRP A 145 -0.09 0.64 30.98
C TRP A 145 -1.33 0.58 31.87
N LYS A 146 -1.42 1.43 32.87
CA LYS A 146 -2.57 1.47 33.80
C LYS A 146 -3.89 1.68 33.05
N THR A 147 -3.89 2.55 32.04
CA THR A 147 -5.07 2.79 31.20
C THR A 147 -5.37 1.59 30.28
N TYR A 148 -4.34 0.99 29.66
CA TYR A 148 -4.53 -0.26 28.93
C TYR A 148 -5.13 -1.35 29.81
N LYS A 149 -4.56 -1.58 30.98
CA LYS A 149 -5.02 -2.60 31.92
C LYS A 149 -6.46 -2.38 32.35
N ALA A 150 -6.81 -1.15 32.69
CA ALA A 150 -8.18 -0.79 33.09
C ALA A 150 -9.21 -1.08 31.97
N ALA A 151 -8.84 -0.84 30.70
CA ALA A 151 -9.70 -1.17 29.57
C ALA A 151 -9.81 -2.69 29.31
N LEU A 152 -8.72 -3.43 29.53
CA LEU A 152 -8.67 -4.89 29.32
C LEU A 152 -9.40 -5.66 30.43
N ASP A 153 -9.40 -5.13 31.66
CA ASP A 153 -10.07 -5.74 32.81
C ASP A 153 -11.59 -5.51 32.83
N GLN A 154 -12.13 -4.66 31.91
CA GLN A 154 -13.58 -4.47 31.82
C GLN A 154 -14.27 -5.71 31.26
N PRO A 155 -15.39 -6.18 31.89
CA PRO A 155 -16.15 -7.29 31.33
C PRO A 155 -16.68 -6.94 29.95
N LYS A 156 -16.50 -7.84 29.00
CA LYS A 156 -17.05 -7.72 27.64
C LYS A 156 -18.58 -7.82 27.72
N THR A 157 -19.26 -6.69 27.79
CA THR A 157 -20.73 -6.62 27.65
C THR A 157 -21.09 -6.65 26.17
N GLU A 158 -21.98 -7.57 25.78
CA GLU A 158 -22.43 -7.75 24.37
C GLU A 158 -23.17 -6.53 23.80
N SER A 159 -23.44 -5.50 24.60
CA SER A 159 -24.18 -4.29 24.23
C SER A 159 -23.38 -2.99 24.21
N ALA A 160 -22.05 -3.05 24.34
CA ALA A 160 -21.23 -1.85 24.18
C ALA A 160 -21.17 -1.46 22.69
N ASP A 161 -21.50 -0.20 22.40
CA ASP A 161 -21.41 0.37 21.05
C ASP A 161 -20.17 -0.14 20.30
N ALA A 162 -20.41 -0.80 19.16
CA ALA A 162 -19.35 -1.42 18.34
C ALA A 162 -18.35 -0.41 17.75
N LYS A 163 -18.31 0.82 18.22
CA LYS A 163 -17.51 1.95 17.76
C LYS A 163 -16.37 2.36 18.68
N ALA A 164 -16.30 1.88 19.92
CA ALA A 164 -15.16 2.21 20.78
C ALA A 164 -13.94 1.39 20.36
N PRO A 165 -12.76 2.02 20.10
CA PRO A 165 -11.54 1.30 19.77
C PRO A 165 -11.19 0.36 20.93
N GLN A 166 -11.08 -0.94 20.63
CA GLN A 166 -10.70 -1.93 21.64
C GLN A 166 -9.17 -1.81 21.84
N LEU A 167 -8.77 -1.30 22.99
CA LEU A 167 -7.37 -1.29 23.40
C LEU A 167 -6.88 -2.75 23.52
N GLN A 168 -5.77 -3.06 22.87
CA GLN A 168 -5.11 -4.34 22.90
C GLN A 168 -3.63 -4.16 23.31
N PRO A 169 -3.02 -5.11 24.04
CA PRO A 169 -1.59 -5.10 24.24
C PRO A 169 -0.88 -5.12 22.88
N LEU A 170 0.16 -4.31 22.76
CA LEU A 170 0.89 -4.23 21.48
C LEU A 170 1.89 -5.40 21.38
N PRO A 171 1.97 -6.05 20.23
CA PRO A 171 2.66 -7.33 20.08
C PRO A 171 4.19 -7.26 20.26
N TYR A 172 4.79 -6.08 20.21
CA TYR A 172 6.23 -5.87 20.40
C TYR A 172 6.63 -5.68 21.86
N TRP A 173 5.67 -5.59 22.80
CA TRP A 173 6.01 -5.39 24.22
C TRP A 173 6.67 -6.59 24.86
N GLU A 174 6.46 -7.81 24.34
CA GLU A 174 7.06 -9.03 24.89
C GLU A 174 7.43 -10.07 23.83
N ALA A 175 8.54 -10.80 24.11
CA ALA A 175 8.91 -11.98 23.32
C ALA A 175 8.13 -13.24 23.76
N ASP A 176 7.88 -13.42 25.08
CA ASP A 176 7.15 -14.55 25.65
C ASP A 176 5.82 -14.06 26.22
N ARG A 177 4.72 -14.46 25.61
CA ARG A 177 3.38 -14.10 26.08
C ARG A 177 2.92 -15.00 27.20
N SER A 178 2.27 -14.42 28.23
CA SER A 178 1.61 -15.18 29.30
C SER A 178 0.17 -15.51 28.91
N TYR A 179 -0.23 -16.72 29.27
CA TYR A 179 -1.51 -17.29 28.95
C TYR A 179 -2.13 -17.97 30.16
N ARG A 180 -3.47 -18.08 30.13
CA ARG A 180 -4.25 -18.89 31.06
C ARG A 180 -4.83 -20.06 30.29
N ALA A 181 -4.71 -21.27 30.86
CA ALA A 181 -5.28 -22.50 30.31
C ALA A 181 -6.80 -22.48 30.40
N LEU A 182 -7.47 -22.78 29.28
CA LEU A 182 -8.92 -23.01 29.18
C LEU A 182 -9.24 -24.46 29.54
N LYS A 183 -10.50 -24.89 29.32
CA LYS A 183 -11.02 -26.22 29.67
C LYS A 183 -11.45 -27.10 28.49
N PRO A 184 -10.78 -27.12 27.34
CA PRO A 184 -11.32 -27.84 26.18
C PRO A 184 -11.24 -29.34 26.30
N ASN A 185 -10.39 -29.88 27.21
CA ASN A 185 -10.11 -31.31 27.38
C ASN A 185 -10.30 -31.75 28.82
N LYS A 186 -10.60 -33.04 29.02
CA LYS A 186 -10.61 -33.69 30.33
C LYS A 186 -9.53 -34.77 30.41
N GLN A 187 -9.10 -35.11 31.66
CA GLN A 187 -8.30 -36.29 31.89
C GLN A 187 -9.04 -37.56 31.46
N ASP A 188 -8.30 -38.52 30.94
CA ASP A 188 -8.84 -39.82 30.62
C ASP A 188 -9.05 -40.65 31.93
N LEU A 189 -10.08 -41.48 31.96
CA LEU A 189 -10.29 -42.41 33.04
C LEU A 189 -9.36 -43.63 32.89
N PRO A 190 -8.91 -44.24 34.00
CA PRO A 190 -8.13 -45.48 33.94
C PRO A 190 -8.94 -46.59 33.27
N LYS A 191 -8.32 -47.27 32.32
CA LYS A 191 -8.96 -48.44 31.68
C LYS A 191 -9.06 -49.59 32.68
N PRO A 192 -10.20 -50.33 32.76
CA PRO A 192 -10.28 -51.54 33.54
C PRO A 192 -9.16 -52.51 33.13
N LYS A 193 -8.48 -53.08 34.11
CA LYS A 193 -7.51 -54.14 33.81
C LYS A 193 -8.27 -55.32 33.16
N PRO A 194 -7.76 -55.88 32.05
CA PRO A 194 -8.32 -57.11 31.49
C PRO A 194 -8.30 -58.18 32.58
N ILE A 195 -9.41 -58.81 32.79
CA ILE A 195 -9.49 -59.99 33.64
C ILE A 195 -8.77 -61.10 32.86
N ASP A 196 -7.68 -61.64 33.44
CA ASP A 196 -6.97 -62.77 32.87
C ASP A 196 -7.84 -64.06 33.14
N PRO A 197 -8.40 -64.66 32.14
CA PRO A 197 -9.24 -65.84 32.35
C PRO A 197 -8.47 -67.11 32.74
N SER A 198 -7.15 -67.00 32.86
CA SER A 198 -6.29 -68.15 33.22
C SER A 198 -5.76 -68.13 34.63
N ALA A 199 -6.16 -67.22 35.53
CA ALA A 199 -5.79 -67.26 36.94
C ALA A 199 -6.61 -68.35 37.67
N PRO A 200 -5.94 -69.29 38.40
CA PRO A 200 -6.67 -70.27 39.12
C PRO A 200 -7.50 -69.68 40.25
N ASP A 201 -8.75 -70.14 40.40
CA ASP A 201 -9.61 -69.82 41.55
C ASP A 201 -8.94 -70.26 42.83
N ASP A 202 -8.42 -69.37 43.62
CA ASP A 202 -7.98 -69.64 44.99
C ASP A 202 -9.14 -69.35 45.96
N ASP A 203 -9.84 -70.42 46.31
CA ASP A 203 -10.99 -70.40 47.22
C ASP A 203 -10.47 -70.32 48.68
N SER A 204 -10.05 -69.17 49.13
CA SER A 204 -9.79 -68.87 50.53
C SER A 204 -10.13 -67.45 50.91
N SER A 205 -11.30 -67.34 51.56
CA SER A 205 -11.75 -66.31 52.51
C SER A 205 -12.15 -64.92 51.91
N PRO A 206 -13.34 -64.41 52.23
CA PRO A 206 -13.79 -63.07 51.88
C PRO A 206 -13.08 -62.05 52.79
N GLN A 207 -11.93 -61.61 52.39
CA GLN A 207 -11.39 -60.37 52.97
C GLN A 207 -12.15 -59.23 52.38
N GLN A 208 -12.77 -58.46 53.22
CA GLN A 208 -13.44 -57.21 52.97
C GLN A 208 -12.63 -56.36 51.94
N ARG A 209 -13.17 -56.17 50.73
CA ARG A 209 -12.77 -55.12 49.86
C ARG A 209 -13.01 -53.83 50.61
N GLY A 210 -11.93 -53.10 50.94
CA GLY A 210 -12.00 -51.74 51.43
C GLY A 210 -12.88 -50.91 50.50
N ALA A 211 -13.70 -50.09 51.14
CA ALA A 211 -14.57 -49.18 50.45
C ALA A 211 -13.88 -48.58 49.23
N ASP A 212 -14.54 -48.64 48.07
CA ASP A 212 -14.11 -47.99 46.83
C ASP A 212 -13.68 -46.55 47.17
N GLU A 213 -12.38 -46.26 47.24
CA GLU A 213 -11.91 -44.88 47.14
C GLU A 213 -12.38 -44.40 45.77
N ALA A 214 -13.42 -43.58 45.78
CA ALA A 214 -13.96 -43.00 44.58
C ALA A 214 -12.79 -42.24 43.90
N LEU A 215 -12.51 -42.65 42.67
CA LEU A 215 -11.49 -41.95 41.86
C LEU A 215 -11.80 -40.44 41.85
N PRO A 216 -10.78 -39.57 42.00
CA PRO A 216 -10.98 -38.14 41.89
C PRO A 216 -11.70 -37.78 40.55
N GLU A 217 -12.52 -36.76 40.57
CA GLU A 217 -13.17 -36.26 39.34
C GLU A 217 -12.11 -35.86 38.28
N PRO A 218 -12.36 -36.21 36.99
CA PRO A 218 -11.42 -35.84 35.91
C PRO A 218 -11.25 -34.35 35.80
N VAL A 219 -10.02 -33.85 35.87
CA VAL A 219 -9.70 -32.43 35.73
C VAL A 219 -9.83 -31.98 34.28
N SER A 220 -10.48 -30.82 34.07
CA SER A 220 -10.56 -30.15 32.76
C SER A 220 -9.37 -29.22 32.58
N GLY A 221 -8.87 -29.08 31.32
CA GLY A 221 -7.71 -28.26 31.06
C GLY A 221 -7.16 -28.41 29.64
N VAL A 222 -5.92 -27.97 29.47
CA VAL A 222 -5.20 -27.96 28.18
C VAL A 222 -4.22 -29.10 28.11
N ARG A 223 -4.23 -29.89 27.05
CA ARG A 223 -3.33 -31.01 26.81
C ARG A 223 -1.94 -30.55 26.46
N VAL A 224 -0.92 -31.10 27.16
CA VAL A 224 0.49 -30.85 26.84
C VAL A 224 1.09 -32.05 26.15
N ARG A 225 1.79 -31.85 25.06
CA ARG A 225 2.41 -32.89 24.26
C ARG A 225 3.93 -32.71 24.14
N ILE A 226 4.66 -33.79 23.92
CA ILE A 226 6.12 -33.74 23.75
C ILE A 226 6.52 -32.98 22.47
N THR A 227 5.78 -33.14 21.42
CA THR A 227 5.80 -32.33 20.18
C THR A 227 4.36 -32.25 19.65
N PRO A 228 4.04 -31.31 18.75
CA PRO A 228 2.71 -31.19 18.19
C PRO A 228 2.14 -32.52 17.68
N ASN A 229 0.94 -32.90 18.15
CA ASN A 229 0.23 -34.16 17.85
C ASN A 229 0.94 -35.49 18.28
N ALA A 230 2.02 -35.42 19.03
CA ALA A 230 2.73 -36.60 19.52
C ALA A 230 2.24 -37.04 20.94
N LYS A 231 3.08 -37.77 21.67
CA LYS A 231 2.75 -38.33 23.00
C LYS A 231 2.20 -37.25 23.95
N LEU A 232 1.09 -37.57 24.61
CA LEU A 232 0.48 -36.76 25.65
C LEU A 232 1.32 -36.87 26.94
N LEU A 233 1.72 -35.74 27.52
CA LEU A 233 2.52 -35.66 28.74
C LEU A 233 1.65 -35.41 29.97
N GLY A 234 0.50 -34.79 29.83
CA GLY A 234 -0.44 -34.44 30.87
C GLY A 234 -1.34 -33.29 30.47
N LEU A 235 -2.03 -32.73 31.48
CA LEU A 235 -2.87 -31.55 31.30
C LEU A 235 -2.43 -30.42 32.22
N LEU A 236 -2.64 -29.19 31.75
CA LEU A 236 -2.66 -27.99 32.55
C LEU A 236 -4.12 -27.73 32.97
N PRO A 237 -4.47 -27.82 34.25
CA PRO A 237 -5.83 -27.51 34.71
C PRO A 237 -6.30 -26.13 34.26
N GLU A 238 -7.62 -25.99 34.12
CA GLU A 238 -8.25 -24.68 33.85
C GLU A 238 -7.71 -23.62 34.83
N GLY A 239 -7.36 -22.45 34.31
CA GLY A 239 -6.82 -21.32 35.09
C GLY A 239 -5.31 -21.43 35.37
N THR A 240 -4.61 -22.48 34.92
CA THR A 240 -3.14 -22.53 34.97
C THR A 240 -2.54 -21.42 34.18
N GLU A 241 -1.63 -20.63 34.75
CA GLU A 241 -0.92 -19.54 34.10
C GLU A 241 0.47 -19.98 33.65
N LEU A 242 0.80 -19.71 32.40
CA LEU A 242 2.07 -20.13 31.77
C LEU A 242 2.56 -19.11 30.77
N THR A 243 3.87 -19.13 30.49
CA THR A 243 4.46 -18.46 29.34
C THR A 243 4.78 -19.46 28.25
N VAL A 244 4.63 -19.05 27.00
CA VAL A 244 4.96 -19.86 25.82
C VAL A 244 5.79 -19.06 24.82
N ASN A 245 6.64 -19.77 24.10
CA ASN A 245 7.36 -19.22 22.93
C ASN A 245 6.60 -19.62 21.66
N GLU A 246 5.87 -18.68 21.05
CA GLU A 246 5.12 -18.91 19.81
C GLU A 246 6.04 -19.08 18.58
N ALA A 247 7.28 -18.59 18.65
CA ALA A 247 8.25 -18.79 17.57
C ALA A 247 8.77 -20.25 17.50
N ASP A 248 8.78 -20.97 18.64
CA ASP A 248 9.04 -22.41 18.70
C ASP A 248 7.71 -23.18 18.68
N ASN A 249 7.19 -23.37 17.47
CA ASN A 249 5.90 -24.04 17.25
C ASN A 249 6.03 -25.53 16.94
N GLY A 250 7.21 -26.12 17.11
CA GLY A 250 7.48 -27.52 16.82
C GLY A 250 7.22 -27.93 15.39
N GLY A 251 7.29 -26.99 14.43
CA GLY A 251 7.02 -27.20 13.01
C GLY A 251 5.53 -27.19 12.63
N ARG A 252 4.62 -26.84 13.54
CA ARG A 252 3.17 -26.79 13.28
C ARG A 252 2.51 -25.49 13.76
N LYS A 253 1.84 -24.79 12.84
CA LYS A 253 1.07 -23.56 13.14
C LYS A 253 0.02 -23.80 14.23
N GLY A 254 -0.13 -22.84 15.14
CA GLY A 254 -1.08 -22.88 16.25
C GLY A 254 -0.56 -23.61 17.49
N TRP A 255 0.65 -24.14 17.45
CA TRP A 255 1.34 -24.70 18.62
C TRP A 255 2.41 -23.75 19.13
N ALA A 256 2.67 -23.83 20.44
CA ALA A 256 3.74 -23.09 21.09
C ALA A 256 4.39 -23.92 22.18
N LYS A 257 5.69 -23.71 22.40
CA LYS A 257 6.44 -24.39 23.43
C LYS A 257 6.29 -23.70 24.78
N ILE A 258 6.02 -24.44 25.83
CA ILE A 258 5.99 -23.90 27.19
C ILE A 258 7.40 -23.46 27.56
N THR A 259 7.52 -22.21 28.04
CA THR A 259 8.79 -21.70 28.60
C THR A 259 8.78 -21.69 30.11
N LYS A 260 7.61 -21.45 30.74
CA LYS A 260 7.45 -21.46 32.17
C LYS A 260 5.98 -21.69 32.57
N ILE A 261 5.73 -22.46 33.64
CA ILE A 261 4.44 -22.48 34.34
C ILE A 261 4.57 -21.53 35.53
N ILE A 262 3.71 -20.48 35.55
CA ILE A 262 3.73 -19.40 36.53
C ILE A 262 2.92 -19.80 37.77
N LYS A 263 1.71 -20.36 37.54
CA LYS A 263 0.75 -20.70 38.58
C LYS A 263 -0.07 -21.93 38.16
N GLY A 264 -0.34 -22.84 39.12
CA GLY A 264 -1.11 -24.06 38.91
C GLY A 264 -0.24 -25.29 38.81
N ASP A 265 -0.83 -26.44 39.18
CA ASP A 265 -0.14 -27.74 39.26
C ASP A 265 -0.62 -28.63 38.10
N PRO A 266 0.26 -28.99 37.16
CA PRO A 266 -0.08 -29.92 36.09
C PRO A 266 -0.51 -31.30 36.61
N VAL A 267 -1.43 -31.93 35.91
CA VAL A 267 -1.91 -33.28 36.23
C VAL A 267 -1.55 -34.29 35.12
N GLY A 268 -1.53 -35.57 35.48
CA GLY A 268 -1.27 -36.61 34.50
C GLY A 268 -2.34 -36.71 33.41
N PRO A 269 -2.07 -37.48 32.35
CA PRO A 269 -3.04 -37.64 31.25
C PRO A 269 -4.27 -38.49 31.65
N VAL A 270 -4.12 -39.37 32.68
CA VAL A 270 -5.13 -40.27 33.22
C VAL A 270 -5.32 -39.98 34.71
N VAL A 271 -6.55 -40.02 35.20
CA VAL A 271 -6.88 -39.82 36.62
C VAL A 271 -6.05 -40.77 37.49
N GLY A 272 -5.43 -40.24 38.54
CA GLY A 272 -4.54 -41.02 39.46
C GLY A 272 -3.11 -41.24 38.97
N GLN A 273 -2.75 -40.77 37.75
CA GLN A 273 -1.38 -40.82 37.26
C GLN A 273 -0.67 -39.47 37.43
N PRO A 274 0.62 -39.45 37.78
CA PRO A 274 1.37 -38.19 37.81
C PRO A 274 1.64 -37.67 36.38
N PRO A 275 1.86 -36.34 36.22
CA PRO A 275 2.29 -35.77 34.94
C PRO A 275 3.70 -36.23 34.59
N ASP A 276 3.98 -36.33 33.29
CA ASP A 276 5.33 -36.60 32.78
C ASP A 276 6.26 -35.43 33.14
N VAL A 277 7.49 -35.74 33.60
CA VAL A 277 8.49 -34.74 34.00
C VAL A 277 8.85 -33.73 32.88
N GLN A 278 8.65 -34.12 31.63
CA GLN A 278 8.90 -33.27 30.46
C GLN A 278 7.76 -32.30 30.17
N LEU A 279 6.64 -32.39 30.87
CA LEU A 279 5.45 -31.57 30.64
C LEU A 279 5.77 -30.07 30.61
N LYS A 280 6.61 -29.62 31.54
CA LYS A 280 6.99 -28.17 31.65
C LYS A 280 7.76 -27.61 30.45
N TRP A 281 8.20 -28.48 29.54
CA TRP A 281 8.90 -28.10 28.29
C TRP A 281 8.15 -28.57 27.05
N GLY A 282 6.93 -29.02 27.19
CA GLY A 282 6.09 -29.54 26.11
C GLY A 282 5.45 -28.45 25.30
N TYR A 283 4.64 -28.87 24.33
CA TYR A 283 3.91 -27.99 23.43
C TYR A 283 2.41 -27.99 23.77
N VAL A 284 1.81 -26.81 23.67
CA VAL A 284 0.38 -26.55 23.85
C VAL A 284 -0.21 -25.94 22.60
N PHE A 285 -1.51 -26.16 22.39
CA PHE A 285 -2.23 -25.54 21.28
C PHE A 285 -2.74 -24.15 21.69
N VAL A 286 -2.27 -23.10 21.01
CA VAL A 286 -2.48 -21.70 21.43
C VAL A 286 -3.95 -21.30 21.49
N SER A 287 -4.81 -21.89 20.63
CA SER A 287 -6.26 -21.59 20.67
C SER A 287 -6.98 -22.16 21.90
N GLU A 288 -6.32 -23.04 22.67
CA GLU A 288 -6.81 -23.56 23.96
C GLU A 288 -6.35 -22.71 25.15
N LEU A 289 -5.65 -21.60 24.88
CA LEU A 289 -5.15 -20.66 25.85
C LEU A 289 -5.82 -19.29 25.69
N GLU A 290 -6.11 -18.65 26.82
CA GLU A 290 -6.53 -17.26 26.88
C GLU A 290 -5.30 -16.38 27.14
N PRO A 291 -4.98 -15.37 26.30
CA PRO A 291 -3.86 -14.50 26.55
C PRO A 291 -4.12 -13.67 27.82
N ILE A 292 -3.15 -13.65 28.74
CA ILE A 292 -3.17 -12.77 29.90
C ILE A 292 -2.60 -11.44 29.45
N PRO A 293 -3.35 -10.34 29.57
CA PRO A 293 -2.84 -9.02 29.25
C PRO A 293 -1.65 -8.67 30.16
N GLN A 294 -0.49 -8.51 29.57
CA GLN A 294 0.71 -8.08 30.29
C GLN A 294 1.37 -6.92 29.57
N SER A 295 1.96 -6.01 30.36
CA SER A 295 2.90 -5.05 29.84
C SER A 295 4.25 -5.71 29.59
N GLY A 296 5.02 -5.20 28.66
CA GLY A 296 6.48 -5.36 28.66
C GLY A 296 7.09 -4.66 29.89
N PRO A 297 8.41 -4.54 29.95
CA PRO A 297 9.07 -3.74 30.97
C PRO A 297 8.55 -2.30 30.94
N VAL A 298 8.08 -1.79 32.11
CA VAL A 298 7.56 -0.43 32.26
C VAL A 298 8.61 0.53 32.84
N ASP A 299 8.37 1.82 32.67
CA ASP A 299 9.14 2.95 33.22
C ASP A 299 10.61 3.02 32.81
N LYS A 300 11.01 2.28 31.78
CA LYS A 300 12.37 2.31 31.21
C LYS A 300 12.36 2.20 29.69
N VAL A 301 13.46 2.65 29.08
CA VAL A 301 13.71 2.44 27.66
C VAL A 301 14.01 0.96 27.39
N VAL A 302 13.36 0.39 26.42
CA VAL A 302 13.56 -0.98 25.94
C VAL A 302 14.01 -0.93 24.49
N VAL A 303 15.18 -1.50 24.21
CA VAL A 303 15.66 -1.75 22.85
C VAL A 303 15.42 -3.22 22.54
N LEU A 304 14.70 -3.51 21.49
CA LEU A 304 14.33 -4.86 21.10
C LEU A 304 15.55 -5.60 20.57
N LYS A 305 15.91 -6.74 21.19
CA LYS A 305 17.00 -7.61 20.69
C LYS A 305 16.72 -8.12 19.28
N LYS A 306 15.45 -8.35 18.96
CA LYS A 306 14.94 -8.65 17.62
C LYS A 306 13.89 -7.60 17.27
N PRO A 307 14.19 -6.70 16.33
CA PRO A 307 13.23 -5.70 15.88
C PRO A 307 11.90 -6.33 15.44
N TYR A 308 10.79 -5.70 15.78
CA TYR A 308 9.45 -6.22 15.49
C TYR A 308 8.92 -5.62 14.20
N PRO A 309 8.62 -6.43 13.15
CA PRO A 309 8.16 -5.93 11.87
C PRO A 309 6.74 -5.36 11.97
N VAL A 310 6.52 -4.19 11.39
CA VAL A 310 5.23 -3.52 11.26
C VAL A 310 5.00 -3.09 9.82
N LYS A 311 3.73 -3.06 9.42
CA LYS A 311 3.31 -2.58 8.10
C LYS A 311 2.81 -1.14 8.21
N ALA A 312 2.82 -0.42 7.08
CA ALA A 312 2.12 0.86 6.99
C ALA A 312 0.65 0.68 7.40
N GLY A 313 0.19 1.50 8.34
CA GLY A 313 -1.18 1.45 8.85
C GLY A 313 -1.41 0.53 10.06
N ASP A 314 -0.45 -0.30 10.47
CA ASP A 314 -0.56 -1.10 11.70
C ASP A 314 -0.63 -0.17 12.92
N VAL A 315 -1.44 -0.54 13.91
CA VAL A 315 -1.50 0.20 15.18
C VAL A 315 -0.23 -0.09 15.97
N VAL A 316 0.52 0.98 16.28
CA VAL A 316 1.80 0.90 16.98
C VAL A 316 1.80 1.62 18.32
N ALA A 317 0.78 2.41 18.61
CA ALA A 317 0.59 3.09 19.88
C ALA A 317 -0.87 3.54 20.05
N HIS A 318 -1.18 4.13 21.19
CA HIS A 318 -2.38 4.94 21.41
C HIS A 318 -1.97 6.28 22.01
N ILE A 319 -2.80 7.30 21.80
CA ILE A 319 -2.51 8.66 22.25
C ILE A 319 -2.53 8.72 23.79
N GLY A 320 -1.49 9.26 24.38
CA GLY A 320 -1.38 9.50 25.81
C GLY A 320 -1.76 10.92 26.21
N GLN A 321 -1.21 11.40 27.31
CA GLN A 321 -1.55 12.68 27.92
C GLN A 321 -0.32 13.59 28.03
N TYR A 322 -0.52 14.89 27.78
CA TYR A 322 0.51 15.90 28.00
C TYR A 322 -0.13 17.23 28.43
N GLN A 323 -0.27 17.42 29.74
CA GLN A 323 -0.86 18.61 30.35
C GLN A 323 0.24 19.68 30.57
N ARG A 324 -0.07 20.93 30.22
CA ARG A 324 0.77 22.09 30.48
C ARG A 324 0.33 22.72 31.81
N TYR A 325 1.00 23.75 32.26
CA TYR A 325 0.62 24.47 33.48
C TYR A 325 -0.83 24.97 33.47
N ARG A 326 -1.36 25.38 32.33
CA ARG A 326 -2.77 25.88 32.27
C ARG A 326 -3.82 24.79 32.50
N GLU A 327 -3.53 23.53 32.22
CA GLU A 327 -4.36 22.38 32.53
C GLU A 327 -4.13 21.82 33.94
N ALA A 328 -3.04 22.24 34.61
CA ALA A 328 -2.67 21.79 35.95
C ALA A 328 -3.66 22.27 37.01
N LYS A 329 -3.97 21.40 37.97
CA LYS A 329 -4.94 21.65 39.05
C LYS A 329 -4.37 21.29 40.42
N PRO A 330 -4.83 21.92 41.53
CA PRO A 330 -4.39 21.56 42.88
C PRO A 330 -4.97 20.23 43.41
N THR A 331 -5.92 19.63 42.70
CA THR A 331 -6.49 18.31 42.99
C THR A 331 -5.76 17.25 42.17
N PRO A 332 -5.87 15.94 42.54
CA PRO A 332 -5.29 14.89 41.70
C PRO A 332 -5.65 15.07 40.23
N PRO A 333 -4.65 15.06 39.32
CA PRO A 333 -4.91 15.40 37.94
C PRO A 333 -5.68 14.29 37.22
N LEU A 334 -6.65 14.69 36.39
CA LEU A 334 -7.38 13.81 35.50
C LEU A 334 -6.85 13.98 34.06
N PRO A 335 -6.90 12.94 33.22
CA PRO A 335 -6.52 13.04 31.81
C PRO A 335 -7.46 14.04 31.07
N THR A 336 -6.93 15.17 30.65
CA THR A 336 -7.71 16.26 30.02
C THR A 336 -7.09 16.81 28.74
N ARG A 337 -5.87 16.41 28.39
CA ARG A 337 -5.18 16.88 27.20
C ARG A 337 -4.44 15.73 26.50
N PRO A 338 -5.16 14.96 25.64
CA PRO A 338 -4.50 13.97 24.80
C PRO A 338 -3.52 14.68 23.86
N LEU A 339 -2.36 14.09 23.70
CA LEU A 339 -1.31 14.57 22.79
C LEU A 339 -0.48 13.40 22.27
N LEU A 340 -0.26 13.39 20.97
CA LEU A 340 0.75 12.60 20.29
C LEU A 340 1.69 13.57 19.57
N HIS A 341 2.98 13.37 19.71
CA HIS A 341 4.01 14.01 18.89
C HIS A 341 4.55 12.99 17.90
N LEU A 342 4.46 13.29 16.61
CA LEU A 342 5.00 12.48 15.52
C LEU A 342 6.18 13.21 14.86
N GLU A 343 7.33 12.56 14.84
CA GLU A 343 8.56 13.06 14.25
C GLU A 343 9.11 12.06 13.24
N VAL A 344 9.70 12.53 12.14
CA VAL A 344 10.37 11.70 11.14
C VAL A 344 11.76 12.26 10.88
N PHE A 345 12.78 11.41 10.98
CA PHE A 345 14.16 11.87 10.79
C PHE A 345 15.07 10.81 10.16
N ALA A 346 16.16 11.28 9.54
CA ALA A 346 17.19 10.46 8.91
C ALA A 346 18.61 10.84 9.36
N GLY A 347 19.54 9.96 9.11
CA GLY A 347 20.96 10.14 9.42
C GLY A 347 21.68 11.17 8.51
N PRO A 348 22.98 11.36 8.74
CA PRO A 348 23.80 12.32 8.01
C PRO A 348 24.02 11.95 6.54
N ASP A 349 23.69 10.74 6.13
CA ASP A 349 23.79 10.20 4.76
C ASP A 349 22.66 10.67 3.82
N LEU A 350 21.64 11.35 4.37
CA LEU A 350 20.47 11.80 3.59
C LEU A 350 20.82 12.64 2.36
N PRO A 351 21.69 13.69 2.42
CA PRO A 351 21.99 14.49 1.25
C PRO A 351 22.64 13.69 0.11
N ALA A 352 23.53 12.76 0.45
CA ALA A 352 24.17 11.89 -0.52
C ALA A 352 23.16 10.92 -1.15
N PHE A 353 22.23 10.39 -0.35
CA PHE A 353 21.15 9.53 -0.84
C PHE A 353 20.22 10.27 -1.81
N ILE A 354 19.80 11.50 -1.48
CA ILE A 354 18.94 12.32 -2.36
C ILE A 354 19.66 12.59 -3.69
N ALA A 355 20.92 12.98 -3.66
CA ALA A 355 21.69 13.22 -4.89
C ALA A 355 21.77 11.96 -5.76
N LYS A 356 22.00 10.79 -5.16
CA LYS A 356 22.04 9.50 -5.86
C LYS A 356 20.63 9.11 -6.39
N SER A 357 19.57 9.40 -5.63
CA SER A 357 18.19 9.18 -6.03
C SER A 357 17.82 9.99 -7.27
N GLN A 358 18.18 11.29 -7.30
CA GLN A 358 17.94 12.16 -8.45
C GLN A 358 18.75 11.71 -9.70
N ALA A 359 19.97 11.23 -9.51
CA ALA A 359 20.74 10.63 -10.60
C ALA A 359 20.04 9.37 -11.15
N ARG A 360 19.57 8.48 -10.26
CA ARG A 360 18.82 7.28 -10.64
C ARG A 360 17.51 7.60 -11.35
N ALA A 361 16.78 8.63 -10.93
CA ALA A 361 15.56 9.09 -11.60
C ALA A 361 15.83 9.54 -13.05
N LYS A 362 16.95 10.21 -13.29
CA LYS A 362 17.41 10.60 -14.65
C LYS A 362 17.76 9.37 -15.49
N GLU A 363 18.48 8.40 -14.93
CA GLU A 363 18.82 7.14 -15.60
C GLU A 363 17.57 6.36 -16.00
N LEU A 364 16.61 6.23 -15.09
CA LEU A 364 15.34 5.54 -15.34
C LEU A 364 14.51 6.26 -16.42
N SER A 365 14.44 7.60 -16.36
CA SER A 365 13.74 8.40 -17.37
C SER A 365 14.40 8.33 -18.76
N ALA A 366 15.74 8.17 -18.82
CA ALA A 366 16.47 7.99 -20.06
C ALA A 366 16.25 6.58 -20.65
N ALA A 367 16.20 5.54 -19.80
CA ALA A 367 15.97 4.16 -20.22
C ALA A 367 14.51 3.92 -20.63
N ASP A 368 13.56 4.53 -19.95
CA ASP A 368 12.14 4.49 -20.30
C ASP A 368 11.54 5.92 -20.30
N PRO A 369 11.56 6.61 -21.45
CA PRO A 369 10.93 7.92 -21.58
C PRO A 369 9.40 7.90 -21.35
N ASN A 370 8.78 6.73 -21.31
CA ASN A 370 7.36 6.54 -21.06
C ASN A 370 7.05 6.22 -19.59
N MET A 371 8.05 6.09 -18.74
CA MET A 371 7.87 5.83 -17.33
C MET A 371 6.83 6.79 -16.74
N ASP A 372 5.85 6.23 -16.04
CA ASP A 372 4.83 7.01 -15.34
C ASP A 372 5.49 7.86 -14.25
N LYS A 373 5.27 9.16 -14.32
CA LYS A 373 5.72 10.14 -13.34
C LYS A 373 4.49 10.64 -12.57
N PRO A 374 4.42 10.40 -11.25
CA PRO A 374 3.20 10.64 -10.48
C PRO A 374 2.91 12.11 -10.19
N PHE A 375 3.86 13.01 -10.45
CA PHE A 375 3.72 14.44 -10.14
C PHE A 375 3.79 15.30 -11.39
N LEU A 376 2.89 16.27 -11.47
CA LEU A 376 2.98 17.44 -12.35
C LEU A 376 3.45 18.63 -11.51
N GLU A 377 4.60 19.16 -11.84
CA GLU A 377 5.20 20.30 -11.16
C GLU A 377 5.06 21.55 -12.01
N VAL A 378 4.48 22.61 -11.45
CA VAL A 378 4.39 23.94 -12.03
C VAL A 378 5.30 24.85 -11.22
N LEU A 379 6.44 25.21 -11.79
CA LEU A 379 7.46 26.02 -11.12
C LEU A 379 7.07 27.50 -11.08
N THR A 380 7.61 28.23 -10.12
CA THR A 380 7.50 29.71 -10.05
C THR A 380 7.92 30.35 -11.36
N GLY A 381 7.09 31.26 -11.86
CA GLY A 381 7.28 31.93 -13.12
C GLY A 381 6.78 31.19 -14.35
N ALA A 382 6.07 30.07 -14.19
CA ALA A 382 5.36 29.43 -15.29
C ALA A 382 4.18 30.32 -15.75
N LYS A 383 3.85 30.28 -17.03
CA LYS A 383 2.69 31.01 -17.58
C LYS A 383 1.61 30.01 -17.97
N LEU A 384 0.37 30.30 -17.62
CA LEU A 384 -0.78 29.46 -17.93
C LEU A 384 -1.49 29.93 -19.18
N VAL A 385 -2.11 29.03 -19.93
CA VAL A 385 -3.10 29.38 -20.95
C VAL A 385 -4.45 29.57 -20.25
N THR A 386 -4.88 30.81 -20.09
CA THR A 386 -6.08 31.15 -19.31
C THR A 386 -7.37 31.00 -20.10
N LYS A 387 -7.32 31.14 -21.44
CA LYS A 387 -8.48 31.03 -22.31
C LYS A 387 -8.12 30.28 -23.60
N ALA A 388 -8.95 29.33 -24.00
CA ALA A 388 -8.86 28.75 -25.33
C ALA A 388 -9.32 29.80 -26.40
N PRO A 389 -8.75 29.78 -27.60
CA PRO A 389 -9.19 30.68 -28.68
C PRO A 389 -10.64 30.37 -29.06
N ASP A 390 -11.30 31.36 -29.66
CA ASP A 390 -12.64 31.17 -30.20
C ASP A 390 -12.65 30.15 -31.35
N PRO A 391 -13.74 29.38 -31.55
CA PRO A 391 -13.85 28.40 -32.63
C PRO A 391 -13.61 29.03 -34.00
N ASP A 392 -12.76 28.41 -34.81
CA ASP A 392 -12.38 28.82 -36.16
C ASP A 392 -13.04 27.99 -37.29
N TYR A 393 -13.93 27.07 -36.90
CA TYR A 393 -14.64 26.20 -37.83
C TYR A 393 -16.11 26.08 -37.45
N THR A 394 -16.99 26.10 -38.46
CA THR A 394 -18.42 25.83 -38.27
C THR A 394 -18.86 24.71 -39.22
N LEU A 395 -19.44 23.66 -38.68
CA LEU A 395 -20.13 22.64 -39.43
C LEU A 395 -21.57 23.11 -39.67
N GLU A 396 -21.86 23.61 -40.86
CA GLU A 396 -23.21 24.15 -41.22
C GLU A 396 -24.25 23.04 -41.43
N GLN A 397 -23.80 21.86 -41.90
CA GLN A 397 -24.70 20.76 -42.20
C GLN A 397 -25.23 20.12 -40.91
N THR A 398 -26.57 19.94 -40.86
CA THR A 398 -27.27 19.25 -39.76
C THR A 398 -27.51 17.76 -40.06
N ASP A 399 -28.07 17.04 -39.09
CA ASP A 399 -28.39 15.61 -39.18
C ASP A 399 -27.16 14.72 -39.42
N LEU A 400 -26.04 15.13 -38.90
CA LEU A 400 -24.80 14.37 -38.90
C LEU A 400 -24.51 13.83 -37.47
N LYS A 401 -24.09 12.58 -37.37
CA LYS A 401 -23.60 12.04 -36.12
C LYS A 401 -22.12 12.39 -35.92
N LEU A 402 -21.79 13.01 -34.78
CA LEU A 402 -20.42 13.39 -34.44
C LEU A 402 -19.70 12.24 -33.70
N VAL A 403 -18.97 11.40 -34.45
CA VAL A 403 -18.29 10.23 -33.90
C VAL A 403 -16.88 10.57 -33.43
N PRO A 404 -16.51 10.31 -32.17
CA PRO A 404 -15.17 10.63 -31.65
C PRO A 404 -14.11 9.79 -32.36
N VAL A 405 -13.01 10.44 -32.76
CA VAL A 405 -11.80 9.83 -33.31
C VAL A 405 -10.59 10.05 -32.37
N SER A 406 -10.78 10.83 -31.29
CA SER A 406 -9.85 10.96 -30.17
C SER A 406 -10.54 10.55 -28.86
N ASP A 407 -9.82 10.61 -27.71
CA ASP A 407 -10.34 10.20 -26.40
C ASP A 407 -11.59 11.03 -26.00
N PRO A 408 -12.77 10.41 -25.84
CA PRO A 408 -14.00 11.12 -25.50
C PRO A 408 -14.00 11.69 -24.07
N LYS A 409 -13.07 11.29 -23.22
CA LYS A 409 -12.90 11.82 -21.84
C LYS A 409 -12.07 13.12 -21.79
N SER A 410 -11.59 13.61 -22.93
CA SER A 410 -10.86 14.87 -23.07
C SER A 410 -11.80 16.07 -23.09
N ARG A 411 -11.34 17.24 -22.62
CA ARG A 411 -12.08 18.51 -22.72
C ARG A 411 -12.45 18.82 -24.17
N TRP A 412 -11.48 18.69 -25.06
CA TRP A 412 -11.72 18.80 -26.51
C TRP A 412 -11.59 17.42 -27.12
N VAL A 413 -12.57 17.10 -27.97
CA VAL A 413 -12.66 15.80 -28.63
C VAL A 413 -12.67 16.03 -30.14
N LYS A 414 -11.77 15.33 -30.83
CA LYS A 414 -11.79 15.34 -32.31
C LYS A 414 -12.88 14.38 -32.76
N VAL A 415 -13.80 14.88 -33.58
CA VAL A 415 -14.95 14.13 -34.09
C VAL A 415 -14.91 14.05 -35.59
N GLN A 416 -15.32 12.91 -36.13
CA GLN A 416 -15.60 12.72 -37.56
C GLN A 416 -17.13 12.81 -37.76
N PRO A 417 -17.64 13.81 -38.49
CA PRO A 417 -19.04 13.80 -38.88
C PRO A 417 -19.37 12.64 -39.78
N LYS A 418 -20.53 12.01 -39.56
CA LYS A 418 -21.01 10.88 -40.36
C LYS A 418 -22.48 11.05 -40.69
N THR A 419 -22.85 10.72 -41.91
CA THR A 419 -24.26 10.49 -42.28
C THR A 419 -24.69 9.11 -41.78
N VAL A 420 -25.91 9.00 -41.24
CA VAL A 420 -26.49 7.74 -40.75
C VAL A 420 -27.64 7.35 -41.67
N LYS A 421 -27.48 6.26 -42.43
CA LYS A 421 -28.56 5.69 -43.28
C LYS A 421 -29.06 4.41 -42.63
N ILE A 422 -30.35 4.32 -42.34
CA ILE A 422 -31.01 3.10 -41.92
C ILE A 422 -31.45 2.35 -43.18
N PRO A 423 -30.90 1.16 -43.48
CA PRO A 423 -31.36 0.41 -44.65
C PRO A 423 -32.83 0.08 -44.52
N ALA A 424 -33.60 0.24 -45.61
CA ALA A 424 -34.98 -0.18 -45.64
C ALA A 424 -35.07 -1.68 -45.43
N VAL A 425 -35.93 -2.09 -44.50
CA VAL A 425 -36.21 -3.53 -44.30
C VAL A 425 -36.88 -4.06 -45.58
N GLN A 426 -36.18 -4.86 -46.38
CA GLN A 426 -36.83 -5.58 -47.45
C GLN A 426 -37.77 -6.62 -46.80
N PRO A 427 -39.06 -6.64 -47.17
CA PRO A 427 -39.94 -7.71 -46.68
C PRO A 427 -39.43 -9.05 -47.23
N GLU A 428 -39.23 -10.02 -46.35
CA GLU A 428 -38.93 -11.38 -46.79
C GLU A 428 -40.03 -11.84 -47.76
N PRO A 429 -39.68 -12.51 -48.87
CA PRO A 429 -40.66 -13.09 -49.76
C PRO A 429 -41.46 -14.16 -48.98
N ALA A 430 -42.78 -14.06 -49.07
CA ALA A 430 -43.70 -14.96 -48.39
C ALA A 430 -43.39 -16.43 -48.76
N ALA A 431 -43.02 -17.22 -47.73
CA ALA A 431 -42.83 -18.65 -47.93
C ALA A 431 -44.15 -19.31 -48.34
N PRO A 432 -44.13 -20.35 -49.24
CA PRO A 432 -45.34 -21.05 -49.64
C PRO A 432 -46.01 -21.78 -48.51
N ALA A 433 -47.32 -21.71 -48.45
CA ALA A 433 -48.18 -22.27 -47.42
C ALA A 433 -47.99 -23.75 -47.20
N GLY A 434 -47.22 -24.21 -46.26
CA GLY A 434 -47.09 -25.57 -45.76
C GLY A 434 -47.77 -25.69 -44.41
N LYS A 435 -48.75 -26.62 -44.31
CA LYS A 435 -49.47 -26.92 -43.05
C LYS A 435 -48.50 -27.51 -42.00
N GLY A 436 -48.36 -26.88 -40.82
CA GLY A 436 -47.82 -27.59 -39.65
C GLY A 436 -47.04 -26.69 -38.68
N LYS A 437 -47.60 -26.54 -37.48
CA LYS A 437 -47.07 -26.06 -36.19
C LYS A 437 -46.67 -24.59 -36.09
N LYS A 438 -47.42 -23.84 -35.29
CA LYS A 438 -47.17 -22.46 -34.87
C LYS A 438 -45.82 -22.35 -34.11
N HIS A 439 -44.73 -21.99 -34.80
CA HIS A 439 -43.55 -21.45 -34.19
C HIS A 439 -43.76 -19.94 -34.08
N LYS A 440 -43.61 -19.39 -32.86
CA LYS A 440 -43.55 -17.93 -32.67
C LYS A 440 -42.40 -17.38 -33.51
N ALA A 441 -42.68 -16.52 -34.47
CA ALA A 441 -41.69 -15.84 -35.29
C ALA A 441 -40.73 -15.05 -34.35
N LYS A 442 -39.42 -15.24 -34.49
CA LYS A 442 -38.41 -14.36 -33.88
C LYS A 442 -38.62 -12.98 -34.45
N PRO A 443 -38.58 -11.91 -33.61
CA PRO A 443 -38.64 -10.55 -34.10
C PRO A 443 -37.48 -10.32 -35.08
N ALA A 444 -37.77 -9.78 -36.26
CA ALA A 444 -36.76 -9.44 -37.26
C ALA A 444 -35.72 -8.51 -36.62
N LYS A 445 -34.43 -8.82 -36.75
CA LYS A 445 -33.33 -7.91 -36.34
C LYS A 445 -33.53 -6.58 -37.04
N LYS A 446 -33.64 -5.48 -36.29
CA LYS A 446 -33.61 -4.15 -36.84
C LYS A 446 -32.30 -3.97 -37.62
N PRO A 447 -32.36 -3.47 -38.87
CA PRO A 447 -31.16 -3.27 -39.67
C PRO A 447 -30.22 -2.29 -38.93
N GLU A 448 -28.94 -2.62 -38.89
CA GLU A 448 -27.93 -1.74 -38.26
C GLU A 448 -27.75 -0.50 -39.13
N PRO A 449 -27.71 0.70 -38.54
CA PRO A 449 -27.47 1.94 -39.25
C PRO A 449 -26.10 1.92 -39.93
N ILE A 450 -26.06 2.26 -41.24
CA ILE A 450 -24.81 2.43 -41.97
C ILE A 450 -24.30 3.85 -41.73
N GLU A 451 -23.14 3.98 -41.10
CA GLU A 451 -22.49 5.26 -40.83
C GLU A 451 -21.43 5.53 -41.93
N MET A 452 -21.55 6.60 -42.68
CA MET A 452 -20.58 6.99 -43.71
C MET A 452 -19.88 8.30 -43.30
N PRO A 453 -18.52 8.35 -43.22
CA PRO A 453 -17.80 9.60 -42.96
C PRO A 453 -18.14 10.66 -44.01
N THR A 454 -18.31 11.93 -43.55
CA THR A 454 -18.52 13.09 -44.42
C THR A 454 -17.77 14.30 -43.83
N GLY A 455 -17.30 15.18 -44.66
CA GLY A 455 -16.53 16.36 -44.19
C GLY A 455 -15.18 16.02 -43.57
N ILE A 456 -14.55 17.02 -42.98
CA ILE A 456 -13.26 16.87 -42.29
C ILE A 456 -13.48 16.61 -40.82
N PRO A 457 -12.59 15.83 -40.16
CA PRO A 457 -12.56 15.76 -38.68
C PRO A 457 -12.19 17.14 -38.10
N PHE A 458 -12.86 17.50 -36.97
CA PHE A 458 -12.61 18.76 -36.28
C PHE A 458 -12.79 18.58 -34.78
N TRP A 459 -12.30 19.54 -34.00
CA TRP A 459 -12.38 19.50 -32.55
C TRP A 459 -13.64 20.19 -32.03
N ILE A 460 -14.29 19.60 -31.05
CA ILE A 460 -15.44 20.20 -30.36
C ILE A 460 -15.21 20.16 -28.84
N ASP A 461 -15.88 21.05 -28.12
CA ASP A 461 -15.89 21.01 -26.65
C ASP A 461 -16.82 19.86 -26.19
N SER A 462 -16.29 18.86 -25.50
CA SER A 462 -17.05 17.70 -25.04
C SER A 462 -18.14 18.05 -24.02
N THR A 463 -17.96 19.17 -23.29
CA THR A 463 -18.93 19.61 -22.28
C THR A 463 -20.25 20.13 -22.89
N LEU A 464 -20.29 20.37 -24.19
CA LEU A 464 -21.50 20.70 -24.91
C LEU A 464 -22.42 19.48 -25.15
N GLY A 465 -21.99 18.28 -24.83
CA GLY A 465 -22.81 17.06 -24.96
C GLY A 465 -23.07 16.60 -26.39
N LEU A 466 -22.29 17.11 -27.38
CA LEU A 466 -22.52 16.80 -28.80
C LEU A 466 -21.83 15.54 -29.31
N VAL A 467 -20.91 14.94 -28.50
CA VAL A 467 -20.17 13.74 -28.87
C VAL A 467 -21.10 12.54 -28.99
N ASN A 468 -21.02 11.82 -30.13
CA ASN A 468 -21.91 10.71 -30.49
C ASN A 468 -23.39 11.10 -30.70
N GLN A 469 -23.71 12.41 -30.75
CA GLN A 469 -25.05 12.90 -30.96
C GLN A 469 -25.28 13.32 -32.42
N MET A 470 -26.55 13.35 -32.83
CA MET A 470 -26.95 13.94 -34.12
C MET A 470 -26.99 15.45 -34.00
N THR A 471 -26.37 16.14 -34.93
CA THR A 471 -26.45 17.62 -34.99
C THR A 471 -27.86 18.06 -35.41
N LYS A 472 -28.43 19.01 -34.67
CA LYS A 472 -29.72 19.62 -34.97
C LYS A 472 -29.59 21.10 -35.39
N ALA A 473 -28.39 21.64 -35.24
CA ALA A 473 -28.04 23.02 -35.56
C ALA A 473 -26.55 23.04 -35.98
N PRO A 474 -26.09 24.12 -36.63
CA PRO A 474 -24.67 24.31 -36.92
C PRO A 474 -23.80 24.13 -35.66
N VAL A 475 -22.68 23.43 -35.82
CA VAL A 475 -21.76 23.10 -34.70
C VAL A 475 -20.47 23.89 -34.89
N LYS A 476 -20.14 24.73 -33.90
CA LYS A 476 -18.87 25.44 -33.83
C LYS A 476 -17.77 24.57 -33.20
N GLY A 477 -16.58 24.66 -33.75
CA GLY A 477 -15.42 23.89 -33.29
C GLY A 477 -14.10 24.46 -33.80
N TRP A 478 -13.08 23.65 -33.76
CA TRP A 478 -11.72 24.05 -34.18
C TRP A 478 -11.17 23.04 -35.19
N LYS A 479 -10.45 23.57 -36.23
CA LYS A 479 -9.73 22.70 -37.18
C LYS A 479 -8.56 21.99 -36.52
N ASP A 480 -7.82 22.70 -35.72
CA ASP A 480 -6.67 22.20 -34.94
C ASP A 480 -7.01 22.06 -33.44
N PHE A 481 -6.18 21.35 -32.69
CA PHE A 481 -6.30 21.31 -31.23
C PHE A 481 -6.22 22.74 -30.65
N PRO A 482 -7.20 23.17 -29.83
CA PRO A 482 -7.36 24.58 -29.49
C PRO A 482 -6.28 25.16 -28.58
N LEU A 483 -5.58 24.36 -27.77
CA LEU A 483 -4.54 24.88 -26.87
C LEU A 483 -3.16 24.83 -27.53
N LYS A 484 -2.43 25.93 -27.43
CA LYS A 484 -1.01 26.04 -27.85
C LYS A 484 -0.20 26.68 -26.73
N VAL A 485 1.03 26.21 -26.49
CA VAL A 485 1.93 26.80 -25.47
C VAL A 485 2.24 28.26 -25.74
N SER A 486 2.24 28.66 -27.02
CA SER A 486 2.41 30.07 -27.42
C SER A 486 1.29 31.01 -26.96
N GLN A 487 0.17 30.46 -26.49
CA GLN A 487 -0.96 31.23 -25.92
C GLN A 487 -0.81 31.41 -24.40
N ALA A 488 0.27 30.91 -23.78
CA ALA A 488 0.57 31.12 -22.39
C ALA A 488 1.14 32.52 -22.15
N ASP A 489 0.27 33.54 -22.20
CA ASP A 489 0.56 34.98 -22.14
C ASP A 489 0.18 35.61 -20.79
N GLY A 490 -0.47 34.86 -19.91
CA GLY A 490 -0.87 35.27 -18.57
C GLY A 490 0.31 35.69 -17.68
N PRO A 491 0.07 36.38 -16.56
CA PRO A 491 1.12 36.67 -15.58
C PRO A 491 1.84 35.40 -15.14
N PRO A 492 3.15 35.45 -14.82
CA PRO A 492 3.88 34.30 -14.28
C PRO A 492 3.29 33.86 -12.96
N THR A 493 3.41 32.54 -12.64
CA THR A 493 3.01 31.98 -11.35
C THR A 493 3.91 32.52 -10.23
N ASP A 494 3.33 32.86 -9.09
CA ASP A 494 4.05 33.38 -7.94
C ASP A 494 4.68 32.28 -7.10
N PHE A 495 4.00 31.14 -7.03
CA PHE A 495 4.42 29.98 -6.22
C PHE A 495 4.68 28.77 -7.11
N ARG A 496 5.57 27.89 -6.63
CA ARG A 496 5.67 26.52 -7.09
C ARG A 496 4.48 25.73 -6.56
N VAL A 497 3.85 24.93 -7.42
CA VAL A 497 2.75 24.03 -7.03
C VAL A 497 2.98 22.66 -7.63
N MET A 498 2.73 21.61 -6.85
CA MET A 498 2.81 20.23 -7.29
C MET A 498 1.43 19.58 -7.22
N PHE A 499 1.10 18.83 -8.26
CA PHE A 499 -0.15 18.09 -8.37
C PHE A 499 0.15 16.61 -8.55
N ARG A 500 -0.58 15.76 -7.85
CA ARG A 500 -0.55 14.33 -8.16
C ARG A 500 -1.36 14.08 -9.42
N VAL A 501 -0.74 13.46 -10.41
CA VAL A 501 -1.39 13.16 -11.70
C VAL A 501 -2.68 12.36 -11.51
N ILE A 502 -2.68 11.38 -10.59
CA ILE A 502 -3.88 10.59 -10.28
C ILE A 502 -5.06 11.43 -9.75
N ASP A 503 -4.79 12.53 -9.06
CA ASP A 503 -5.86 13.40 -8.56
C ASP A 503 -6.37 14.34 -9.66
N LEU A 504 -5.52 14.74 -10.60
CA LEU A 504 -5.91 15.48 -11.81
C LEU A 504 -6.76 14.61 -12.74
N ASP A 505 -6.37 13.34 -12.94
CA ASP A 505 -7.12 12.39 -13.78
C ASP A 505 -8.57 12.15 -13.29
N LYS A 506 -8.80 12.23 -11.98
CA LYS A 506 -10.16 12.08 -11.39
C LYS A 506 -11.10 13.24 -11.69
N GLN A 507 -10.59 14.42 -12.10
CA GLN A 507 -11.40 15.62 -12.33
C GLN A 507 -12.16 15.58 -13.67
N GLY A 508 -11.78 14.66 -14.55
CA GLY A 508 -12.45 14.43 -15.84
C GLY A 508 -12.26 15.57 -16.86
N PRO A 509 -13.18 15.73 -17.84
CA PRO A 509 -13.01 16.63 -18.97
C PRO A 509 -12.96 18.12 -18.60
N GLN A 510 -13.36 18.50 -17.39
CA GLN A 510 -13.24 19.90 -16.94
C GLN A 510 -11.77 20.31 -16.78
N SER A 511 -10.89 19.36 -16.47
CA SER A 511 -9.50 19.63 -16.10
C SER A 511 -8.47 18.89 -16.94
N LEU A 512 -8.91 18.05 -17.89
CA LEU A 512 -8.02 17.23 -18.73
C LEU A 512 -8.33 17.43 -20.22
N ALA A 513 -7.30 17.74 -21.00
CA ALA A 513 -7.36 17.71 -22.45
C ALA A 513 -6.18 16.91 -23.03
N ARG A 514 -6.38 16.31 -24.21
CA ARG A 514 -5.39 15.47 -24.89
C ARG A 514 -5.23 15.90 -26.34
N GLU A 515 -3.99 16.14 -26.76
CA GLU A 515 -3.66 16.39 -28.18
C GLU A 515 -3.82 15.12 -29.01
N ASP A 516 -3.76 15.22 -30.33
CA ASP A 516 -3.55 14.06 -31.20
C ASP A 516 -2.21 13.36 -30.87
N LYS A 517 -2.12 12.10 -31.21
CA LYS A 517 -0.85 11.37 -31.10
C LYS A 517 0.20 12.00 -32.01
N ASP A 518 1.37 12.23 -31.46
CA ASP A 518 2.54 12.68 -32.24
C ASP A 518 3.11 11.58 -33.14
N ALA A 519 4.15 11.88 -33.90
CA ALA A 519 4.83 10.93 -34.80
C ALA A 519 5.38 9.68 -34.07
N SER A 520 5.61 9.77 -32.76
CA SER A 520 6.02 8.64 -31.90
C SER A 520 4.84 7.83 -31.33
N GLY A 521 3.61 8.19 -31.69
CA GLY A 521 2.38 7.56 -31.17
C GLY A 521 1.97 8.04 -29.78
N LYS A 522 2.59 9.10 -29.25
CA LYS A 522 2.34 9.62 -27.91
C LYS A 522 1.36 10.77 -27.94
N THR A 523 0.46 10.81 -26.96
CA THR A 523 -0.45 11.90 -26.70
C THR A 523 0.13 12.82 -25.62
N LYS A 524 0.10 14.14 -25.83
CA LYS A 524 0.44 15.12 -24.80
C LYS A 524 -0.83 15.55 -24.09
N ARG A 525 -0.78 15.54 -22.75
CA ARG A 525 -1.90 15.94 -21.90
C ARG A 525 -1.77 17.40 -21.51
N TRP A 526 -2.91 18.06 -21.37
CA TRP A 526 -3.05 19.38 -20.81
C TRP A 526 -3.92 19.30 -19.56
N TRP A 527 -3.49 20.01 -18.52
CA TRP A 527 -4.17 20.04 -17.25
C TRP A 527 -4.64 21.45 -16.92
N ASN A 528 -5.92 21.60 -16.55
CA ASN A 528 -6.43 22.86 -16.04
C ASN A 528 -6.16 22.88 -14.53
N VAL A 529 -5.19 23.67 -14.11
CA VAL A 529 -4.69 23.73 -12.75
C VAL A 529 -5.01 25.06 -12.10
N THR A 530 -5.13 25.05 -10.75
CA THR A 530 -5.28 26.26 -9.95
C THR A 530 -3.99 26.52 -9.21
N VAL A 531 -3.43 27.70 -9.36
CA VAL A 531 -2.21 28.17 -8.69
C VAL A 531 -2.53 29.38 -7.82
N GLY A 532 -1.75 29.58 -6.75
CA GLY A 532 -1.88 30.72 -5.86
C GLY A 532 -1.26 31.99 -6.44
N THR A 533 -1.73 33.12 -5.97
CA THR A 533 -1.19 34.46 -6.26
C THR A 533 -0.72 35.13 -4.97
N LYS A 534 0.27 36.02 -5.09
CA LYS A 534 0.87 36.73 -3.93
C LYS A 534 -0.14 37.54 -3.12
N ASP A 535 -1.21 37.99 -3.75
CA ASP A 535 -2.31 38.72 -3.09
C ASP A 535 -3.28 37.80 -2.33
N GLY A 536 -2.93 36.52 -2.15
CA GLY A 536 -3.76 35.52 -1.46
C GLY A 536 -4.89 34.95 -2.32
N GLY A 537 -5.02 35.37 -3.57
CA GLY A 537 -6.01 34.86 -4.51
C GLY A 537 -5.56 33.58 -5.22
N THR A 538 -6.32 33.21 -6.26
CA THR A 538 -6.02 32.04 -7.11
C THR A 538 -6.17 32.37 -8.59
N ARG A 539 -5.39 31.69 -9.40
CA ARG A 539 -5.47 31.76 -10.87
C ARG A 539 -5.63 30.35 -11.43
N GLN A 540 -6.53 30.20 -12.38
CA GLN A 540 -6.77 28.95 -13.08
C GLN A 540 -6.35 29.04 -14.56
N GLY A 541 -5.78 27.96 -15.07
CA GLY A 541 -5.41 27.88 -16.48
C GLY A 541 -4.81 26.55 -16.86
N TRP A 542 -4.59 26.38 -18.18
CA TRP A 542 -4.10 25.13 -18.75
C TRP A 542 -2.57 25.14 -18.85
N VAL A 543 -1.97 24.03 -18.48
CA VAL A 543 -0.53 23.73 -18.67
C VAL A 543 -0.39 22.42 -19.41
N ARG A 544 0.56 22.33 -20.34
CA ARG A 544 0.92 21.08 -21.00
C ARG A 544 1.96 20.33 -20.18
N GLU A 545 1.80 19.05 -19.99
CA GLU A 545 2.68 18.23 -19.15
C GLU A 545 4.13 18.13 -19.66
N ARG A 546 4.37 18.39 -20.94
CA ARG A 546 5.68 18.34 -21.60
C ARG A 546 5.85 19.52 -22.54
N ASP A 547 7.08 19.95 -22.75
CA ASP A 547 7.42 21.07 -23.65
C ASP A 547 6.66 22.36 -23.31
N HIS A 548 6.36 22.60 -22.04
CA HIS A 548 5.78 23.83 -21.51
C HIS A 548 6.81 24.45 -20.56
N PRO A 549 7.24 25.70 -20.80
CA PRO A 549 8.27 26.34 -19.98
C PRO A 549 7.89 26.32 -18.50
N LYS A 550 8.83 25.86 -17.64
CA LYS A 550 8.66 25.75 -16.19
C LYS A 550 7.52 24.82 -15.73
N VAL A 551 7.12 23.87 -16.57
CA VAL A 551 6.19 22.78 -16.23
C VAL A 551 6.85 21.45 -16.57
N GLN A 552 6.80 20.49 -15.66
CA GLN A 552 7.44 19.20 -15.84
C GLN A 552 6.73 18.07 -15.07
N LEU A 553 6.91 16.84 -15.57
CA LEU A 553 6.53 15.64 -14.84
C LEU A 553 7.74 15.14 -14.03
N CYS A 554 7.51 14.82 -12.75
CA CYS A 554 8.52 14.33 -11.82
C CYS A 554 8.13 12.98 -11.24
N SER A 555 9.13 12.16 -10.95
CA SER A 555 8.99 10.96 -10.11
C SER A 555 9.22 11.31 -8.64
N GLN A 556 8.83 10.44 -7.72
CA GLN A 556 9.17 10.57 -6.30
C GLN A 556 10.69 10.55 -6.05
N TRP A 557 11.45 9.93 -6.94
CA TRP A 557 12.91 9.81 -6.84
C TRP A 557 13.66 11.07 -7.27
N ASP A 558 12.98 12.01 -7.92
CA ASP A 558 13.48 13.35 -8.20
C ASP A 558 13.46 14.24 -6.95
N TRP A 559 12.77 13.83 -5.87
CA TRP A 559 12.52 14.62 -4.67
C TRP A 559 11.98 16.02 -4.99
N PRO A 560 10.88 16.10 -5.74
CA PRO A 560 10.41 17.38 -6.26
C PRO A 560 10.05 18.33 -5.10
N GLY A 561 10.69 19.50 -5.08
CA GLY A 561 10.46 20.57 -4.10
C GLY A 561 11.08 20.37 -2.72
N PHE A 562 11.74 19.24 -2.45
CA PHE A 562 12.47 19.09 -1.18
C PHE A 562 13.71 19.98 -1.17
N GLU A 563 13.83 20.74 -0.09
CA GLU A 563 14.96 21.65 0.15
C GLU A 563 15.64 21.29 1.47
N LEU A 564 16.94 21.02 1.42
CA LEU A 564 17.74 20.69 2.59
C LEU A 564 18.26 21.98 3.23
N VAL A 565 18.06 22.14 4.54
CA VAL A 565 18.53 23.30 5.33
C VAL A 565 19.34 22.80 6.52
N ASP A 566 20.61 23.15 6.60
CA ASP A 566 21.44 22.84 7.77
C ASP A 566 21.30 23.96 8.81
N ASN A 567 20.50 23.73 9.84
CA ASN A 567 20.25 24.61 10.98
C ASN A 567 21.02 24.13 12.23
N SER A 568 21.96 23.20 12.11
CA SER A 568 22.65 22.57 13.25
C SER A 568 23.58 23.49 14.03
N SER A 569 23.91 24.68 13.50
CA SER A 569 24.68 25.73 14.18
C SER A 569 23.82 26.73 14.94
N THR A 570 22.51 26.75 14.73
CA THR A 570 21.58 27.65 15.43
C THR A 570 21.23 27.07 16.80
N THR A 571 21.39 27.89 17.85
CA THR A 571 21.05 27.47 19.20
C THR A 571 19.58 27.70 19.54
N MET A 572 19.03 26.90 20.45
CA MET A 572 17.66 27.10 20.92
C MET A 572 17.46 28.42 21.64
N VAL A 573 18.46 28.89 22.37
CA VAL A 573 18.41 30.20 23.07
C VAL A 573 18.35 31.36 22.08
N ASP A 574 19.08 31.31 20.95
CA ASP A 574 19.01 32.35 19.94
C ASP A 574 17.64 32.39 19.25
N MET A 575 17.09 31.23 18.97
CA MET A 575 15.72 31.10 18.44
C MET A 575 14.68 31.66 19.41
N PHE A 576 14.86 31.38 20.72
CA PHE A 576 13.96 31.88 21.76
C PHE A 576 14.07 33.42 21.93
N LYS A 577 15.30 33.97 21.93
CA LYS A 577 15.53 35.42 21.92
C LYS A 577 14.88 36.09 20.70
N ARG A 578 15.10 35.52 19.53
CA ARG A 578 14.43 35.97 18.29
C ARG A 578 12.92 36.00 18.45
N TYR A 579 12.35 34.91 18.96
CA TYR A 579 10.90 34.84 19.19
C TYR A 579 10.41 35.95 20.10
N LEU A 580 11.05 36.14 21.25
CA LEU A 580 10.65 37.20 22.19
C LEU A 580 10.73 38.59 21.56
N PHE A 581 11.76 38.85 20.74
CA PHE A 581 11.92 40.11 20.03
C PHE A 581 10.86 40.31 18.93
N VAL A 582 10.67 39.31 18.06
CA VAL A 582 9.72 39.38 16.92
C VAL A 582 8.27 39.42 17.38
N ALA A 583 7.93 38.71 18.45
CA ALA A 583 6.61 38.71 19.06
C ALA A 583 6.34 39.92 19.99
N GLU A 584 7.29 40.86 20.08
CA GLU A 584 7.17 42.05 20.93
C GLU A 584 6.98 41.74 22.43
N LEU A 585 7.51 40.57 22.85
CA LEU A 585 7.47 40.10 24.23
C LEU A 585 8.75 40.46 25.02
N ALA A 586 9.80 40.94 24.39
CA ALA A 586 11.00 41.43 25.01
C ALA A 586 10.72 42.77 25.70
N MET A 587 11.11 42.90 26.96
CA MET A 587 10.84 44.08 27.79
C MET A 587 12.13 44.77 28.25
N GLY A 588 12.13 46.12 28.25
CA GLY A 588 13.23 46.91 28.74
C GLY A 588 14.54 46.65 27.99
N GLU A 589 15.60 46.36 28.66
CA GLU A 589 16.92 46.10 28.07
C GLU A 589 16.97 44.86 27.18
N ASP A 590 15.99 43.91 27.31
CA ASP A 590 15.93 42.70 26.50
C ASP A 590 15.61 43.02 25.03
N GLN A 591 14.95 44.15 24.73
CA GLN A 591 14.70 44.56 23.35
C GLN A 591 16.04 44.81 22.62
N ASP A 592 16.97 45.54 23.24
CA ASP A 592 18.28 45.80 22.65
C ASP A 592 19.19 44.57 22.68
N ASN A 593 19.09 43.76 23.78
CA ASN A 593 19.93 42.57 23.95
C ASN A 593 19.55 41.42 23.03
N PHE A 594 18.26 41.29 22.61
CA PHE A 594 17.80 40.22 21.75
C PHE A 594 17.83 40.56 20.25
N LYS A 595 17.89 41.88 19.95
CA LYS A 595 17.97 42.33 18.56
C LYS A 595 19.13 41.70 17.77
N PRO A 596 20.37 41.58 18.27
CA PRO A 596 21.44 40.91 17.52
C PRO A 596 21.17 39.48 17.15
N SER A 597 20.56 38.69 18.05
CA SER A 597 20.13 37.30 17.72
C SER A 597 19.01 37.29 16.68
N ALA A 598 18.06 38.21 16.78
CA ALA A 598 16.98 38.34 15.82
C ALA A 598 17.49 38.71 14.41
N ASP A 599 18.39 39.71 14.34
CA ASP A 599 19.01 40.17 13.08
C ASP A 599 19.89 39.08 12.45
N ALA A 600 20.67 38.35 13.25
CA ALA A 600 21.48 37.23 12.76
C ALA A 600 20.64 36.10 12.22
N LEU A 601 19.54 35.70 12.90
CA LEU A 601 18.66 34.63 12.46
C LEU A 601 17.76 35.05 11.30
N ALA A 602 17.41 36.32 11.13
CA ALA A 602 16.68 36.81 9.96
C ALA A 602 17.46 36.54 8.65
N THR A 603 18.78 36.46 8.71
CA THR A 603 19.63 36.12 7.57
C THR A 603 19.91 34.60 7.46
N SER A 604 19.43 33.77 8.40
CA SER A 604 19.60 32.33 8.36
C SER A 604 18.78 31.71 7.22
N GLU A 605 19.31 30.63 6.63
CA GLU A 605 18.66 29.94 5.51
C GLU A 605 17.26 29.47 5.89
N LEU A 606 17.06 28.94 7.10
CA LEU A 606 15.77 28.47 7.57
C LEU A 606 14.73 29.61 7.61
N ILE A 607 15.07 30.73 8.27
CA ILE A 607 14.13 31.84 8.40
C ILE A 607 13.83 32.49 7.05
N GLN A 608 14.83 32.67 6.17
CA GLN A 608 14.60 33.19 4.82
C GLN A 608 13.72 32.32 3.95
N LYS A 609 13.88 30.98 4.07
CA LYS A 609 12.98 30.05 3.36
C LYS A 609 11.57 30.08 3.91
N LEU A 610 11.42 30.16 5.23
CA LEU A 610 10.11 30.29 5.87
C LEU A 610 9.44 31.62 5.55
N GLU A 611 10.17 32.74 5.63
CA GLU A 611 9.67 34.06 5.23
C GLU A 611 9.12 34.02 3.80
N LYS A 612 9.91 33.52 2.86
CA LYS A 612 9.47 33.36 1.47
C LYS A 612 8.23 32.47 1.31
N ALA A 613 8.09 31.45 2.17
CA ALA A 613 7.00 30.47 2.07
C ALA A 613 5.71 30.92 2.77
N ILE A 614 5.79 31.69 3.89
CA ILE A 614 4.64 31.91 4.78
C ILE A 614 4.36 33.36 5.12
N ASP A 615 5.31 34.28 4.97
CA ASP A 615 5.14 35.70 5.27
C ASP A 615 4.29 36.37 4.15
N VAL A 616 2.98 36.18 4.25
CA VAL A 616 2.00 36.71 3.29
C VAL A 616 1.79 38.21 3.52
N ASN A 617 1.94 38.69 4.76
CA ASN A 617 1.75 40.09 5.13
C ASN A 617 3.01 40.95 4.92
N HIS A 618 4.14 40.32 4.60
CA HIS A 618 5.45 40.97 4.34
C HIS A 618 5.97 41.80 5.49
N ASP A 619 5.71 41.40 6.75
CA ASP A 619 6.21 42.09 7.94
C ASP A 619 7.57 41.57 8.40
N GLY A 620 8.11 40.51 7.76
CA GLY A 620 9.38 39.88 8.09
C GLY A 620 9.34 39.04 9.37
N LYS A 621 8.15 38.86 9.96
CA LYS A 621 7.96 38.12 11.18
C LYS A 621 7.54 36.69 10.84
N VAL A 622 8.42 35.73 10.96
CA VAL A 622 8.09 34.29 10.81
C VAL A 622 7.68 33.75 12.17
N THR A 623 6.38 33.49 12.36
CA THR A 623 5.76 33.07 13.62
C THR A 623 5.04 31.72 13.48
N ALA A 624 4.79 31.05 14.61
CA ALA A 624 3.99 29.82 14.64
C ALA A 624 2.53 30.03 14.17
N ALA A 625 1.97 31.23 14.37
CA ALA A 625 0.63 31.59 13.91
C ALA A 625 0.58 31.64 12.38
N GLU A 626 1.58 32.25 11.73
CA GLU A 626 1.70 32.27 10.28
C GLU A 626 1.93 30.90 9.70
N LEU A 627 2.73 30.04 10.36
CA LEU A 627 2.87 28.63 10.00
C LEU A 627 1.53 27.88 10.03
N ALA A 628 0.72 28.09 11.07
CA ALA A 628 -0.60 27.50 11.18
C ALA A 628 -1.54 27.97 10.06
N ASP A 629 -1.53 29.27 9.77
CA ASP A 629 -2.37 29.85 8.72
C ASP A 629 -1.91 29.40 7.33
N ALA A 630 -0.62 29.34 7.07
CA ALA A 630 -0.07 28.88 5.81
C ALA A 630 -0.44 27.42 5.50
N GLN A 631 -0.55 26.55 6.51
CA GLN A 631 -1.00 25.15 6.32
C GLN A 631 -2.43 25.03 5.79
N LYS A 632 -3.27 26.07 5.90
CA LYS A 632 -4.62 26.10 5.32
C LYS A 632 -4.61 26.28 3.80
N THR A 633 -3.50 26.79 3.27
CA THR A 633 -3.31 27.15 1.86
C THR A 633 -2.46 26.10 1.15
N PRO A 634 -2.95 25.47 0.06
CA PRO A 634 -2.31 24.32 -0.58
C PRO A 634 -0.82 24.47 -0.91
N TRP A 635 -0.46 25.54 -1.59
CA TRP A 635 0.91 25.78 -2.07
C TRP A 635 1.87 26.19 -0.96
N LEU A 636 1.38 26.90 0.08
CA LEU A 636 2.18 27.27 1.25
C LEU A 636 2.42 26.03 2.14
N ALA A 637 1.38 25.25 2.36
CA ALA A 637 1.47 23.98 3.09
C ALA A 637 2.45 23.01 2.40
N GLU A 638 2.45 22.97 1.08
CA GLU A 638 3.41 22.19 0.31
C GLU A 638 4.83 22.70 0.52
N ALA A 639 5.07 24.01 0.38
CA ALA A 639 6.38 24.61 0.57
C ALA A 639 6.95 24.28 1.96
N ILE A 640 6.16 24.44 3.05
CA ILE A 640 6.57 24.12 4.41
C ILE A 640 6.89 22.62 4.55
N SER A 641 6.03 21.75 4.03
CA SER A 641 6.17 20.31 4.21
C SER A 641 7.35 19.69 3.45
N HIS A 642 7.97 20.42 2.53
CA HIS A 642 9.13 19.99 1.75
C HIS A 642 10.45 20.60 2.24
N ILE A 643 10.44 21.44 3.27
CA ILE A 643 11.68 21.88 3.93
C ILE A 643 12.16 20.75 4.84
N VAL A 644 13.39 20.26 4.62
CA VAL A 644 14.04 19.23 5.42
C VAL A 644 15.17 19.89 6.21
N VAL A 645 15.07 19.84 7.54
CA VAL A 645 15.95 20.63 8.40
C VAL A 645 16.86 19.72 9.21
N LYS A 646 18.16 19.96 9.13
CA LYS A 646 19.10 19.36 10.06
C LYS A 646 19.19 20.23 11.30
N SER A 647 18.80 19.70 12.44
CA SER A 647 18.83 20.41 13.72
C SER A 647 19.08 19.44 14.87
N GLU A 648 19.45 19.98 16.03
CA GLU A 648 19.59 19.17 17.24
C GLU A 648 18.22 18.66 17.70
N SER A 649 18.14 17.35 18.01
CA SER A 649 16.92 16.73 18.49
C SER A 649 16.49 17.26 19.85
N GLU A 650 15.20 17.38 20.07
CA GLU A 650 14.62 17.76 21.37
C GLU A 650 14.83 16.66 22.44
N TRP A 651 15.06 15.42 22.01
CA TRP A 651 15.04 14.20 22.82
C TRP A 651 16.42 13.65 23.19
N GLY A 652 17.48 14.35 22.84
CA GLY A 652 18.88 13.95 23.12
C GLY A 652 19.81 15.12 23.12
N GLY A 653 21.08 14.87 23.45
CA GLY A 653 22.10 15.88 23.56
C GLY A 653 22.19 16.53 24.96
N ASN A 654 23.02 17.55 25.08
CA ASN A 654 23.26 18.21 26.35
C ASN A 654 22.04 19.04 26.81
N MET A 655 21.66 18.89 28.07
CA MET A 655 20.61 19.72 28.70
C MET A 655 20.96 21.22 28.72
N GLY A 656 22.22 21.59 28.56
CA GLY A 656 22.67 22.98 28.46
C GLY A 656 21.89 23.81 27.43
N LYS A 657 21.47 23.21 26.33
CA LYS A 657 20.64 23.89 25.31
C LYS A 657 19.32 24.43 25.87
N TRP A 658 18.75 23.76 26.88
CA TRP A 658 17.56 24.19 27.59
C TRP A 658 17.89 25.11 28.77
N GLU A 659 19.01 24.86 29.47
CA GLU A 659 19.48 25.63 30.59
C GLU A 659 19.85 27.05 30.18
N ASP A 660 20.40 27.24 28.99
CA ASP A 660 20.72 28.56 28.41
C ASP A 660 19.50 29.46 28.23
N ILE A 661 18.29 28.89 28.16
CA ILE A 661 17.01 29.63 28.08
C ILE A 661 16.62 30.18 29.48
N THR A 662 17.04 29.54 30.55
CA THR A 662 16.65 29.85 31.94
C THR A 662 16.78 31.33 32.32
N PRO A 663 17.90 32.06 32.02
CA PRO A 663 18.05 33.49 32.34
C PRO A 663 17.00 34.39 31.68
N HIS A 664 16.37 33.92 30.59
CA HIS A 664 15.41 34.68 29.80
C HIS A 664 13.96 34.42 30.21
N MET A 665 13.71 33.42 31.09
CA MET A 665 12.39 33.11 31.64
C MET A 665 12.06 33.95 32.86
N LYS A 666 12.11 35.31 32.71
CA LYS A 666 12.06 36.26 33.83
C LYS A 666 10.69 36.36 34.53
N LEU A 667 9.61 36.17 33.79
CA LEU A 667 8.26 36.40 34.33
C LEU A 667 7.82 35.34 35.33
N VAL A 668 8.11 34.06 35.05
CA VAL A 668 7.69 32.92 35.88
C VAL A 668 8.78 31.83 35.90
N PRO A 669 9.95 32.14 36.47
CA PRO A 669 11.11 31.27 36.40
C PRO A 669 10.87 29.87 37.02
N TRP A 670 10.08 29.83 38.12
CA TRP A 670 9.74 28.56 38.76
C TRP A 670 8.90 27.62 37.87
N LYS A 671 8.04 28.14 36.99
CA LYS A 671 7.34 27.28 36.02
C LYS A 671 8.30 26.65 35.05
N TRP A 672 9.27 27.43 34.58
CA TRP A 672 10.31 26.93 33.69
C TRP A 672 11.20 25.89 34.38
N LEU A 673 11.61 26.09 35.63
CA LEU A 673 12.39 25.08 36.33
C LEU A 673 11.64 23.74 36.48
N ASN A 674 10.34 23.78 36.73
CA ASN A 674 9.53 22.56 36.70
C ASN A 674 9.47 21.92 35.32
N GLU A 675 9.35 22.73 34.25
CA GLU A 675 9.39 22.22 32.85
C GLU A 675 10.77 21.61 32.54
N MET A 676 11.88 22.21 33.01
CA MET A 676 13.24 21.65 32.85
C MET A 676 13.34 20.24 33.45
N GLU A 677 12.72 20.01 34.62
CA GLU A 677 12.68 18.69 35.25
C GLU A 677 11.88 17.69 34.38
N ARG A 678 10.76 18.14 33.78
CA ARG A 678 10.00 17.33 32.86
C ARG A 678 10.77 17.01 31.57
N ILE A 679 11.40 18.01 30.94
CA ILE A 679 12.23 17.84 29.74
C ILE A 679 13.35 16.82 30.00
N ARG A 680 14.02 16.86 31.15
CA ARG A 680 15.07 15.91 31.54
C ARG A 680 14.52 14.47 31.55
N LYS A 681 13.30 14.26 32.05
CA LYS A 681 12.66 12.93 32.10
C LYS A 681 12.15 12.46 30.74
N LEU A 682 11.98 13.37 29.78
CA LEU A 682 11.56 13.03 28.41
C LEU A 682 12.72 12.60 27.52
N GLN A 683 13.96 12.90 27.89
CA GLN A 683 15.14 12.49 27.11
C GLN A 683 15.18 10.95 27.00
N TRP A 684 15.56 10.45 25.84
CA TRP A 684 15.63 9.00 25.59
C TRP A 684 16.73 8.60 24.59
N TRP A 685 17.29 9.55 23.83
CA TRP A 685 18.25 9.26 22.75
C TRP A 685 19.49 8.52 23.26
N GLU A 686 20.11 9.05 24.32
CA GLU A 686 21.29 8.48 24.95
C GLU A 686 20.98 7.13 25.62
N ASP A 687 19.78 6.94 26.16
CA ASP A 687 19.35 5.66 26.71
C ASP A 687 19.30 4.56 25.63
N VAL A 688 18.76 4.89 24.45
CA VAL A 688 18.73 3.95 23.31
C VAL A 688 20.16 3.66 22.84
N GLN A 689 21.00 4.70 22.67
CA GLN A 689 22.39 4.52 22.25
C GLN A 689 23.22 3.75 23.26
N GLY A 690 22.97 3.94 24.55
CA GLY A 690 23.65 3.22 25.64
C GLY A 690 23.35 1.71 25.62
N ILE A 691 22.18 1.32 25.11
CA ILE A 691 21.79 -0.10 24.97
C ILE A 691 22.32 -0.67 23.64
N ASP A 692 22.13 0.04 22.54
CA ASP A 692 22.66 -0.34 21.23
C ASP A 692 23.01 0.90 20.37
N ALA A 693 24.29 1.21 20.32
CA ALA A 693 24.84 2.38 19.61
C ALA A 693 24.65 2.34 18.07
N LYS A 694 24.19 1.20 17.52
CA LYS A 694 24.01 1.03 16.06
C LYS A 694 22.61 1.43 15.59
N ILE A 695 21.67 1.65 16.48
CA ILE A 695 20.27 1.95 16.14
C ILE A 695 20.16 3.37 15.60
N LEU A 696 20.73 4.34 16.30
CA LEU A 696 20.61 5.77 16.02
C LEU A 696 21.89 6.37 15.42
N PRO A 697 21.79 7.50 14.71
CA PRO A 697 22.97 8.32 14.39
C PRO A 697 23.77 8.68 15.65
N LYS A 698 25.10 8.74 15.52
CA LYS A 698 25.98 9.00 16.67
C LYS A 698 25.69 10.33 17.37
N GLU A 699 25.44 11.36 16.58
CA GLU A 699 25.08 12.68 17.08
C GLU A 699 23.58 12.89 17.01
N PRO A 700 22.94 13.49 18.04
CA PRO A 700 21.51 13.77 18.03
C PRO A 700 21.19 15.02 17.16
N LYS A 701 21.78 15.09 15.96
CA LYS A 701 21.57 16.15 14.96
C LYS A 701 21.14 15.56 13.62
N PRO A 702 19.99 14.87 13.58
CA PRO A 702 19.50 14.27 12.34
C PRO A 702 18.86 15.29 11.40
N TRP A 703 18.56 14.85 10.18
CA TRP A 703 17.71 15.54 9.22
C TRP A 703 16.25 15.22 9.49
N HIS A 704 15.46 16.24 9.83
CA HIS A 704 14.04 16.09 10.11
C HIS A 704 13.19 16.39 8.88
N PHE A 705 12.15 15.61 8.70
CA PHE A 705 11.13 15.79 7.67
C PHE A 705 9.82 16.22 8.29
N HIS A 706 9.06 17.02 7.57
CA HIS A 706 7.63 17.09 7.85
C HIS A 706 6.98 15.75 7.48
N PRO A 707 6.35 15.02 8.43
CA PRO A 707 5.86 13.66 8.19
C PRO A 707 4.94 13.55 6.97
N ILE A 708 4.02 14.52 6.79
CA ILE A 708 3.06 14.50 5.68
C ILE A 708 3.74 14.75 4.32
N GLY A 709 4.76 15.59 4.27
CA GLY A 709 5.53 15.84 3.03
C GLY A 709 6.23 14.57 2.54
N LEU A 710 6.94 13.88 3.44
CA LEU A 710 7.63 12.63 3.09
C LEU A 710 6.65 11.53 2.65
N ILE A 711 5.59 11.29 3.45
CA ILE A 711 4.56 10.30 3.11
C ILE A 711 3.90 10.66 1.78
N GLY A 712 3.55 11.94 1.57
CA GLY A 712 2.93 12.44 0.34
C GLY A 712 3.77 12.16 -0.90
N ASN A 713 5.08 12.32 -0.81
CA ASN A 713 6.02 12.08 -1.91
C ASN A 713 6.05 10.59 -2.32
N PHE A 714 6.13 9.67 -1.36
CA PHE A 714 6.27 8.24 -1.66
C PHE A 714 4.93 7.49 -1.77
N SER A 715 3.83 8.01 -1.24
CA SER A 715 2.49 7.44 -1.43
C SER A 715 1.84 7.81 -2.77
N ALA A 716 2.40 8.78 -3.49
CA ALA A 716 1.83 9.25 -4.76
C ALA A 716 2.06 8.29 -5.94
N SER A 717 3.06 7.43 -5.84
CA SER A 717 3.29 6.34 -6.80
C SER A 717 2.30 5.22 -6.54
N GLY A 718 1.06 5.37 -6.88
CA GLY A 718 -0.03 4.37 -6.93
C GLY A 718 0.24 2.91 -6.59
N SER A 719 1.15 2.61 -5.66
CA SER A 719 1.29 1.27 -5.12
C SER A 719 0.05 1.00 -4.27
N CYS A 720 -0.88 0.29 -4.84
CA CYS A 720 -1.99 -0.25 -4.09
C CYS A 720 -1.42 -1.27 -3.09
N ASN A 721 -1.49 -0.98 -1.80
CA ASN A 721 -1.19 -1.95 -0.75
C ASN A 721 -2.31 -2.98 -0.58
N CYS A 722 -2.94 -3.39 -1.70
CA CYS A 722 -3.98 -4.41 -1.68
C CYS A 722 -3.44 -5.75 -1.25
N ILE A 723 -2.19 -6.04 -1.55
CA ILE A 723 -1.48 -7.29 -1.22
C ILE A 723 -0.08 -6.93 -0.75
N ASN A 724 0.31 -7.45 0.40
CA ASN A 724 1.72 -7.52 0.76
C ASN A 724 2.35 -8.65 -0.05
N VAL A 725 3.12 -8.31 -1.07
CA VAL A 725 3.61 -9.26 -2.08
C VAL A 725 4.43 -10.38 -1.44
N ASP A 726 5.41 -10.04 -0.59
CA ASP A 726 6.30 -11.03 0.00
C ASP A 726 5.57 -12.00 0.92
N GLU A 727 4.74 -11.46 1.83
CA GLU A 727 3.99 -12.27 2.78
C GLU A 727 2.90 -13.11 2.08
N PHE A 728 2.24 -12.55 1.08
CA PHE A 728 1.27 -13.29 0.28
C PHE A 728 1.93 -14.45 -0.45
N CYS A 729 3.04 -14.20 -1.14
CA CYS A 729 3.76 -15.24 -1.90
C CYS A 729 4.31 -16.32 -0.97
N ARG A 730 4.85 -15.93 0.17
CA ARG A 730 5.33 -16.89 1.19
C ARG A 730 4.20 -17.78 1.69
N ARG A 731 3.07 -17.20 2.14
CA ARG A 731 1.92 -17.98 2.62
C ARG A 731 1.27 -18.83 1.54
N TYR A 732 1.18 -18.30 0.33
CA TYR A 732 0.67 -19.10 -0.79
C TYR A 732 1.56 -20.31 -1.03
N ALA A 733 2.89 -20.15 -1.07
CA ALA A 733 3.82 -21.28 -1.25
C ALA A 733 3.65 -22.36 -0.16
N ASP A 734 3.44 -21.94 1.10
CA ASP A 734 3.17 -22.84 2.23
C ASP A 734 1.84 -23.58 2.07
N GLN A 735 0.80 -22.93 1.53
CA GLN A 735 -0.56 -23.46 1.38
C GLN A 735 -0.77 -24.20 0.04
N HIS A 736 0.10 -23.95 -0.94
CA HIS A 736 -0.01 -24.50 -2.30
C HIS A 736 -0.19 -26.02 -2.32
N PRO A 737 0.56 -26.84 -1.55
CA PRO A 737 0.44 -28.28 -1.63
C PRO A 737 -0.90 -28.83 -1.15
N THR A 738 -1.45 -28.28 -0.10
CA THR A 738 -2.60 -28.86 0.63
C THR A 738 -3.86 -28.04 0.54
N GLU A 739 -3.78 -26.72 0.83
CA GLU A 739 -4.96 -25.85 0.86
C GLU A 739 -5.47 -25.51 -0.55
N PHE A 740 -4.54 -25.22 -1.48
CA PHE A 740 -4.87 -24.98 -2.87
C PHE A 740 -4.94 -26.28 -3.66
N GLY A 741 -3.94 -27.16 -3.57
CA GLY A 741 -3.94 -28.46 -4.24
C GLY A 741 -4.29 -28.39 -5.72
N TRP A 742 -4.83 -29.45 -6.29
CA TRP A 742 -5.31 -29.53 -7.67
C TRP A 742 -6.60 -30.36 -7.75
N PHE A 743 -7.38 -30.17 -8.80
CA PHE A 743 -8.56 -30.99 -9.09
C PHE A 743 -8.29 -31.97 -10.21
N GLU A 744 -8.36 -33.25 -9.88
CA GLU A 744 -8.45 -34.34 -10.84
C GLU A 744 -9.95 -34.73 -11.01
N GLY A 745 -10.60 -34.14 -12.00
CA GLY A 745 -12.06 -34.20 -12.13
C GLY A 745 -12.73 -33.49 -10.94
N LYS A 746 -13.52 -34.23 -10.12
CA LYS A 746 -14.15 -33.71 -8.89
C LYS A 746 -13.31 -33.91 -7.62
N LYS A 747 -12.19 -34.64 -7.72
CA LYS A 747 -11.38 -35.00 -6.55
C LYS A 747 -10.29 -33.93 -6.35
N HIS A 748 -10.31 -33.28 -5.18
CA HIS A 748 -9.23 -32.41 -4.76
C HIS A 748 -8.04 -33.26 -4.26
N VAL A 749 -6.86 -33.05 -4.84
CA VAL A 749 -5.62 -33.78 -4.51
C VAL A 749 -4.53 -32.80 -4.09
N THR A 750 -3.58 -33.29 -3.28
CA THR A 750 -2.43 -32.52 -2.87
C THR A 750 -1.40 -32.42 -4.01
N LEU A 751 -0.64 -31.33 -4.04
CA LEU A 751 0.47 -31.11 -4.95
C LEU A 751 1.81 -31.21 -4.23
N PRO A 752 2.93 -31.44 -4.95
CA PRO A 752 4.25 -31.20 -4.39
C PRO A 752 4.44 -29.69 -4.06
N PRO A 753 5.40 -29.35 -3.21
CA PRO A 753 5.77 -27.94 -3.01
C PRO A 753 6.05 -27.24 -4.33
N MET A 754 5.75 -25.94 -4.40
CA MET A 754 6.05 -25.14 -5.59
C MET A 754 7.52 -25.21 -5.97
N ASN A 755 7.80 -25.39 -7.24
CA ASN A 755 9.17 -25.28 -7.75
C ASN A 755 9.65 -23.81 -7.65
N PRO A 756 10.96 -23.54 -7.51
CA PRO A 756 11.50 -22.19 -7.34
C PRO A 756 11.09 -21.21 -8.44
N GLN A 757 10.94 -21.70 -9.67
CA GLN A 757 10.54 -20.87 -10.80
C GLN A 757 9.09 -20.42 -10.70
N SER A 758 8.17 -21.30 -10.25
CA SER A 758 6.78 -20.93 -9.98
C SER A 758 6.67 -19.93 -8.81
N VAL A 759 7.49 -20.07 -7.77
CA VAL A 759 7.57 -19.10 -6.67
C VAL A 759 7.98 -17.73 -7.19
N LYS A 760 9.02 -17.69 -8.04
CA LYS A 760 9.44 -16.43 -8.68
C LYS A 760 8.36 -15.86 -9.59
N SER A 761 7.70 -16.68 -10.41
CA SER A 761 6.64 -16.21 -11.32
C SER A 761 5.42 -15.67 -10.58
N LEU A 762 5.06 -16.27 -9.45
CA LEU A 762 4.00 -15.73 -8.58
C LEU A 762 4.39 -14.36 -8.02
N HIS A 763 5.61 -14.22 -7.53
CA HIS A 763 6.11 -12.96 -6.99
C HIS A 763 6.14 -11.85 -8.06
N ASP A 764 6.66 -12.17 -9.26
CA ASP A 764 6.70 -11.25 -10.40
C ASP A 764 5.28 -10.84 -10.83
N LEU A 765 4.35 -11.81 -10.92
CA LEU A 765 2.96 -11.57 -11.27
C LEU A 765 2.27 -10.64 -10.26
N VAL A 766 2.35 -10.95 -8.97
CA VAL A 766 1.69 -10.15 -7.93
C VAL A 766 2.31 -8.77 -7.85
N THR A 767 3.63 -8.65 -8.00
CA THR A 767 4.34 -7.36 -8.07
C THR A 767 3.83 -6.51 -9.24
N GLU A 768 3.75 -7.09 -10.45
CA GLU A 768 3.26 -6.37 -11.63
C GLU A 768 1.76 -6.03 -11.51
N MET A 769 0.97 -6.94 -10.91
CA MET A 769 -0.42 -6.64 -10.59
C MET A 769 -0.53 -5.44 -9.64
N MET A 770 0.24 -5.39 -8.56
CA MET A 770 0.21 -4.28 -7.59
C MET A 770 0.70 -2.96 -8.20
N LYS A 771 1.58 -2.99 -9.17
CA LYS A 771 2.02 -1.84 -9.95
C LYS A 771 0.92 -1.30 -10.87
N GLN A 772 0.21 -2.17 -11.58
CA GLN A 772 -0.79 -1.79 -12.58
C GLN A 772 -2.20 -1.57 -11.99
N TYR A 773 -2.53 -2.25 -10.88
CA TYR A 773 -3.87 -2.22 -10.30
C TYR A 773 -4.37 -0.80 -10.00
N PRO A 774 -3.61 0.08 -9.32
CA PRO A 774 -4.06 1.43 -9.02
C PRO A 774 -4.20 2.34 -10.26
N VAL A 775 -3.54 2.00 -11.36
CA VAL A 775 -3.67 2.70 -12.63
C VAL A 775 -5.03 2.41 -13.28
N HIS A 776 -5.52 1.19 -13.09
CA HIS A 776 -6.71 0.70 -13.78
C HIS A 776 -7.96 0.62 -12.92
N PHE A 777 -7.82 0.60 -11.58
CA PHE A 777 -8.92 0.48 -10.62
C PHE A 777 -8.89 1.62 -9.61
N LYS A 778 -10.07 2.15 -9.27
CA LYS A 778 -10.20 3.27 -8.32
C LYS A 778 -10.02 2.86 -6.86
N GLU A 779 -10.36 1.60 -6.57
CA GLU A 779 -10.41 1.05 -5.22
C GLU A 779 -9.74 -0.33 -5.21
N CYS A 780 -9.17 -0.67 -4.05
CA CYS A 780 -8.65 -2.00 -3.81
C CYS A 780 -9.80 -2.98 -3.52
N LYS A 781 -10.21 -3.74 -4.51
CA LYS A 781 -11.22 -4.80 -4.35
C LYS A 781 -10.53 -6.15 -4.28
N THR A 782 -10.54 -6.73 -3.09
CA THR A 782 -9.93 -8.03 -2.81
C THR A 782 -10.52 -9.12 -3.69
N GLU A 783 -11.83 -9.06 -3.93
CA GLU A 783 -12.60 -10.00 -4.73
C GLU A 783 -12.13 -10.02 -6.21
N TYR A 784 -11.79 -8.85 -6.74
CA TYR A 784 -11.26 -8.73 -8.11
C TYR A 784 -9.88 -9.38 -8.24
N LEU A 785 -8.99 -9.06 -7.29
CA LEU A 785 -7.64 -9.64 -7.25
C LEU A 785 -7.68 -11.15 -7.07
N ALA A 786 -8.56 -11.63 -6.19
CA ALA A 786 -8.75 -13.05 -5.92
C ALA A 786 -9.18 -13.81 -7.19
N TYR A 787 -10.14 -13.27 -7.94
CA TYR A 787 -10.59 -13.88 -9.18
C TYR A 787 -9.53 -13.84 -10.29
N MET A 788 -8.78 -12.72 -10.43
CA MET A 788 -7.66 -12.63 -11.37
C MET A 788 -6.57 -13.66 -11.08
N LEU A 789 -6.20 -13.83 -9.80
CA LEU A 789 -5.19 -14.81 -9.37
C LEU A 789 -5.67 -16.25 -9.56
N ALA A 790 -6.95 -16.53 -9.29
CA ALA A 790 -7.56 -17.85 -9.56
C ALA A 790 -7.52 -18.17 -11.05
N THR A 791 -7.84 -17.19 -11.89
CA THR A 791 -7.78 -17.34 -13.35
C THR A 791 -6.34 -17.59 -13.82
N ALA A 792 -5.40 -16.76 -13.39
CA ALA A 792 -3.98 -16.93 -13.74
C ALA A 792 -3.46 -18.30 -13.30
N ARG A 793 -3.84 -18.77 -12.09
CA ARG A 793 -3.44 -20.09 -11.58
C ARG A 793 -3.91 -21.24 -12.48
N ILE A 794 -5.11 -21.17 -13.01
CA ILE A 794 -5.70 -22.23 -13.82
C ILE A 794 -5.27 -22.13 -15.28
N GLU A 795 -5.39 -20.94 -15.88
CA GLU A 795 -5.20 -20.74 -17.31
C GLU A 795 -3.73 -20.67 -17.75
N SER A 796 -2.81 -20.41 -16.79
CA SER A 796 -1.36 -20.38 -17.07
C SER A 796 -0.57 -21.53 -16.45
N TYR A 797 -1.22 -22.62 -16.07
CA TYR A 797 -0.53 -23.81 -15.58
C TYR A 797 0.04 -24.62 -16.75
N ASP A 798 1.35 -24.74 -16.77
CA ASP A 798 2.05 -25.64 -17.70
C ASP A 798 2.25 -27.01 -17.03
N TRP A 799 1.50 -27.98 -17.48
CA TRP A 799 1.50 -29.32 -16.91
C TRP A 799 2.74 -30.16 -17.29
N HIS A 800 3.47 -29.78 -18.34
CA HIS A 800 4.71 -30.45 -18.71
C HIS A 800 5.84 -30.11 -17.75
N THR A 801 5.94 -28.82 -17.40
CA THR A 801 6.99 -28.31 -16.49
C THR A 801 6.49 -28.13 -15.06
N GLN A 802 5.21 -28.36 -14.80
CA GLN A 802 4.54 -28.06 -13.51
C GLN A 802 4.75 -26.62 -13.05
N HIS A 803 4.75 -25.69 -14.00
CA HIS A 803 5.01 -24.29 -13.77
C HIS A 803 3.68 -23.51 -13.70
N PHE A 804 3.56 -22.65 -12.66
CA PHE A 804 2.39 -21.82 -12.40
C PHE A 804 2.71 -20.33 -12.57
N PHE A 805 1.69 -19.52 -12.87
CA PHE A 805 1.71 -18.06 -12.83
C PHE A 805 2.63 -17.36 -13.85
N SER A 806 3.06 -18.01 -14.86
CA SER A 806 3.79 -17.40 -15.97
C SER A 806 2.88 -17.28 -17.20
N PRO A 807 2.95 -16.18 -17.96
CA PRO A 807 2.28 -16.15 -19.26
C PRO A 807 2.80 -17.27 -20.15
N ILE A 808 1.93 -18.14 -20.61
CA ILE A 808 2.27 -19.30 -21.46
C ILE A 808 1.65 -19.21 -22.85
N CYS A 809 2.24 -19.92 -23.79
CA CYS A 809 1.65 -20.20 -25.08
C CYS A 809 1.04 -21.60 -25.06
N GLU A 810 -0.16 -21.77 -25.61
CA GLU A 810 -0.80 -23.07 -25.75
C GLU A 810 0.12 -24.06 -26.49
N GLY A 811 0.42 -25.17 -25.80
CA GLY A 811 1.38 -26.19 -26.23
C GLY A 811 0.81 -27.18 -27.24
N ILE A 812 0.20 -26.70 -28.33
CA ILE A 812 -0.35 -27.52 -29.40
C ILE A 812 0.52 -27.47 -30.66
N SER A 813 0.58 -28.55 -31.39
CA SER A 813 1.30 -28.64 -32.66
C SER A 813 0.67 -27.73 -33.74
N TYR A 814 1.42 -27.46 -34.80
CA TYR A 814 0.90 -26.67 -35.93
C TYR A 814 -0.37 -27.29 -36.50
N ASP A 815 -0.37 -28.60 -36.75
CA ASP A 815 -1.49 -29.30 -37.33
C ASP A 815 -2.74 -29.32 -36.44
N GLU A 816 -2.54 -29.48 -35.13
CA GLU A 816 -3.63 -29.38 -34.14
C GLU A 816 -4.20 -27.97 -34.08
N ALA A 817 -3.35 -26.97 -34.10
CA ALA A 817 -3.80 -25.58 -34.09
C ALA A 817 -4.57 -25.21 -35.35
N GLU A 818 -4.10 -25.62 -36.52
CA GLU A 818 -4.81 -25.43 -37.79
C GLU A 818 -6.11 -26.22 -37.87
N THR A 819 -6.16 -27.40 -37.25
CA THR A 819 -7.38 -28.20 -37.15
C THR A 819 -8.42 -27.53 -36.23
N ASN A 820 -7.99 -27.02 -35.07
CA ASN A 820 -8.91 -26.47 -34.05
C ASN A 820 -9.27 -25.02 -34.29
N TYR A 821 -8.36 -24.22 -34.78
CA TYR A 821 -8.43 -22.75 -34.91
C TYR A 821 -8.22 -22.21 -36.32
N GLY A 822 -7.87 -23.06 -37.29
CA GLY A 822 -7.51 -22.65 -38.65
C GLY A 822 -8.56 -22.96 -39.70
N VAL A 823 -8.22 -22.62 -40.94
CA VAL A 823 -9.00 -22.95 -42.14
C VAL A 823 -8.29 -24.02 -43.00
N GLY A 824 -7.29 -24.68 -42.42
CA GLY A 824 -6.48 -25.69 -43.08
C GLY A 824 -7.27 -26.93 -43.57
N PRO A 825 -6.65 -27.80 -44.39
CA PRO A 825 -7.35 -28.94 -45.01
C PRO A 825 -7.86 -29.97 -44.00
N HIS A 826 -7.25 -30.07 -42.83
CA HIS A 826 -7.63 -31.03 -41.78
C HIS A 826 -8.74 -30.49 -40.85
N ALA A 827 -9.10 -29.20 -40.92
CA ALA A 827 -10.19 -28.65 -40.16
C ALA A 827 -11.56 -29.08 -40.72
N THR A 828 -12.45 -29.46 -39.81
CA THR A 828 -13.86 -29.74 -40.19
C THR A 828 -14.55 -28.50 -40.68
N GLU A 829 -15.62 -28.59 -41.44
CA GLU A 829 -16.41 -27.42 -41.90
C GLU A 829 -16.94 -26.59 -40.73
N ALA A 830 -17.25 -27.22 -39.59
CA ALA A 830 -17.65 -26.52 -38.37
C ALA A 830 -16.48 -25.70 -37.77
N HIS A 831 -15.27 -26.27 -37.75
CA HIS A 831 -14.07 -25.57 -37.27
C HIS A 831 -13.71 -24.44 -38.22
N LYS A 832 -13.71 -24.61 -39.55
CA LYS A 832 -13.47 -23.56 -40.55
C LYS A 832 -14.45 -22.40 -40.38
N LYS A 833 -15.73 -22.69 -40.26
CA LYS A 833 -16.79 -21.68 -40.05
C LYS A 833 -16.54 -20.88 -38.75
N ARG A 834 -16.14 -21.56 -37.65
CA ARG A 834 -15.77 -20.94 -36.40
C ARG A 834 -14.50 -20.07 -36.53
N ALA A 835 -13.48 -20.57 -37.23
CA ALA A 835 -12.23 -19.86 -37.49
C ALA A 835 -12.47 -18.56 -38.24
N ILE A 836 -13.22 -18.62 -39.35
CA ILE A 836 -13.58 -17.44 -40.16
C ILE A 836 -14.38 -16.42 -39.34
N ALA A 837 -15.36 -16.87 -38.55
CA ALA A 837 -16.15 -16.00 -37.68
C ALA A 837 -15.31 -15.29 -36.61
N ASN A 838 -14.16 -15.88 -36.23
CA ASN A 838 -13.22 -15.31 -35.25
C ASN A 838 -11.99 -14.64 -35.90
N GLY A 839 -12.04 -14.42 -37.21
CA GLY A 839 -11.07 -13.66 -37.98
C GLY A 839 -9.82 -14.43 -38.45
N ASN A 840 -9.75 -15.72 -38.19
CA ASN A 840 -8.69 -16.61 -38.72
C ASN A 840 -9.12 -17.05 -40.14
N THR A 841 -8.64 -16.34 -41.16
CA THR A 841 -9.11 -16.50 -42.55
C THR A 841 -8.01 -17.03 -43.49
N GLU A 842 -6.78 -17.08 -43.02
CA GLU A 842 -5.59 -17.49 -43.77
C GLU A 842 -4.99 -18.76 -43.20
N ALA A 843 -4.33 -19.56 -44.03
CA ALA A 843 -3.57 -20.72 -43.56
C ALA A 843 -2.42 -20.25 -42.64
N GLY A 844 -2.27 -20.88 -41.50
CA GLY A 844 -1.33 -20.48 -40.46
C GLY A 844 -1.92 -19.53 -39.39
N ASP A 845 -3.10 -18.93 -39.63
CA ASP A 845 -3.76 -18.09 -38.64
C ASP A 845 -4.13 -18.87 -37.36
N GLY A 846 -4.48 -20.17 -37.51
CA GLY A 846 -4.80 -21.05 -36.40
C GLY A 846 -3.63 -21.16 -35.43
N TYR A 847 -2.46 -21.46 -35.91
CA TYR A 847 -1.25 -21.55 -35.11
C TYR A 847 -0.73 -20.18 -34.64
N LYS A 848 -0.81 -19.18 -35.51
CA LYS A 848 -0.36 -17.81 -35.17
C LYS A 848 -1.15 -17.20 -34.02
N TYR A 849 -2.49 -17.39 -33.97
CA TYR A 849 -3.38 -16.78 -32.99
C TYR A 849 -3.97 -17.79 -31.98
N ARG A 850 -3.20 -18.87 -31.68
CA ARG A 850 -3.52 -19.80 -30.60
C ARG A 850 -3.41 -19.14 -29.22
N GLY A 851 -3.88 -19.81 -28.18
CA GLY A 851 -3.93 -19.28 -26.82
C GLY A 851 -2.59 -18.78 -26.29
N ARG A 852 -2.55 -17.57 -25.68
CA ARG A 852 -1.35 -16.99 -25.06
C ARG A 852 -1.71 -16.16 -23.83
N GLY A 853 -0.71 -16.05 -22.94
CA GLY A 853 -0.73 -15.16 -21.78
C GLY A 853 -1.36 -15.78 -20.55
N LEU A 854 -1.79 -14.93 -19.60
CA LEU A 854 -2.38 -15.34 -18.32
C LEU A 854 -3.85 -15.77 -18.44
N VAL A 855 -4.50 -15.46 -19.55
CA VAL A 855 -5.94 -15.71 -19.81
C VAL A 855 -6.19 -16.43 -21.11
N GLN A 856 -5.15 -16.98 -21.72
CA GLN A 856 -5.19 -17.71 -22.99
C GLN A 856 -5.96 -16.98 -24.11
N LEU A 857 -5.49 -15.72 -24.39
CA LEU A 857 -6.05 -14.91 -25.47
C LEU A 857 -5.92 -15.66 -26.81
N THR A 858 -7.05 -15.92 -27.49
CA THR A 858 -7.15 -16.73 -28.70
C THR A 858 -7.87 -15.95 -29.80
N TRP A 859 -7.68 -16.35 -31.05
CA TRP A 859 -8.30 -15.82 -32.28
C TRP A 859 -7.82 -14.45 -32.73
N LYS A 860 -7.61 -14.27 -34.02
CA LYS A 860 -7.14 -13.01 -34.64
C LYS A 860 -8.01 -11.80 -34.25
N ILE A 861 -9.32 -11.99 -34.10
CA ILE A 861 -10.25 -10.94 -33.65
C ILE A 861 -9.97 -10.56 -32.20
N GLY A 862 -9.60 -11.51 -31.30
CA GLY A 862 -9.18 -11.25 -29.94
C GLY A 862 -7.91 -10.40 -29.91
N TYR A 863 -6.88 -10.80 -30.63
CA TYR A 863 -5.62 -10.05 -30.74
C TYR A 863 -5.84 -8.65 -31.31
N LYS A 864 -6.70 -8.47 -32.33
CA LYS A 864 -7.08 -7.14 -32.84
C LYS A 864 -7.77 -6.28 -31.79
N LYS A 865 -8.71 -6.87 -31.02
CA LYS A 865 -9.47 -6.19 -29.99
C LYS A 865 -8.58 -5.67 -28.85
N PHE A 866 -7.56 -6.44 -28.48
CA PHE A 866 -6.66 -6.09 -27.38
C PHE A 866 -5.40 -5.33 -27.79
N LYS A 867 -5.17 -5.05 -29.08
CA LYS A 867 -3.98 -4.36 -29.58
C LYS A 867 -3.72 -3.01 -28.88
N GLU A 868 -4.73 -2.16 -28.79
CA GLU A 868 -4.61 -0.84 -28.13
C GLU A 868 -4.37 -0.97 -26.62
N ILE A 869 -5.01 -1.94 -25.97
CA ILE A 869 -4.86 -2.22 -24.55
C ILE A 869 -3.45 -2.76 -24.25
N ALA A 870 -2.94 -3.62 -25.10
CA ALA A 870 -1.59 -4.15 -24.99
C ALA A 870 -0.51 -3.04 -25.09
N GLY A 871 -0.82 -1.95 -25.77
CA GLY A 871 0.15 -0.90 -26.06
C GLY A 871 1.26 -1.34 -27.02
N ALA A 872 1.03 -2.45 -27.75
CA ALA A 872 1.98 -3.07 -28.68
C ALA A 872 1.24 -3.77 -29.82
N ASP A 873 1.90 -3.97 -30.94
CA ASP A 873 1.26 -4.66 -32.07
C ASP A 873 1.26 -6.19 -31.94
N ILE A 874 0.38 -6.66 -31.04
CA ILE A 874 0.18 -8.10 -30.77
C ILE A 874 -0.50 -8.84 -31.95
N VAL A 875 -0.99 -8.13 -32.96
CA VAL A 875 -1.53 -8.76 -34.18
C VAL A 875 -0.39 -9.15 -35.12
N ALA A 876 0.60 -8.26 -35.27
CA ALA A 876 1.79 -8.54 -36.05
C ALA A 876 2.67 -9.58 -35.34
N ASN A 877 2.93 -9.37 -34.03
CA ASN A 877 3.72 -10.25 -33.19
C ASN A 877 2.90 -10.73 -31.98
N PRO A 878 2.18 -11.89 -32.08
CA PRO A 878 1.38 -12.42 -30.99
C PRO A 878 2.17 -12.79 -29.72
N ASP A 879 3.47 -13.09 -29.86
CA ASP A 879 4.29 -13.49 -28.71
C ASP A 879 4.54 -12.35 -27.70
N LEU A 880 4.26 -11.10 -28.07
CA LEU A 880 4.25 -9.98 -27.12
C LEU A 880 3.21 -10.14 -26.00
N VAL A 881 2.22 -11.03 -26.16
CA VAL A 881 1.28 -11.37 -25.08
C VAL A 881 1.91 -12.24 -23.98
N LEU A 882 3.12 -12.78 -24.24
CA LEU A 882 3.92 -13.51 -23.23
C LEU A 882 4.75 -12.58 -22.34
N ASP A 883 4.87 -11.30 -22.70
CA ASP A 883 5.47 -10.30 -21.84
C ASP A 883 4.56 -10.00 -20.63
N LEU A 884 5.10 -10.21 -19.44
CA LEU A 884 4.30 -10.15 -18.20
C LEU A 884 3.52 -8.84 -18.02
N PRO A 885 4.11 -7.64 -18.20
CA PRO A 885 3.36 -6.38 -18.15
C PRO A 885 2.19 -6.31 -19.15
N VAL A 886 2.38 -6.85 -20.36
CA VAL A 886 1.33 -6.90 -21.40
C VAL A 886 0.23 -7.89 -21.00
N ALA A 887 0.61 -9.08 -20.53
CA ALA A 887 -0.32 -10.11 -20.11
C ALA A 887 -1.21 -9.66 -18.92
N VAL A 888 -0.60 -9.01 -17.92
CA VAL A 888 -1.30 -8.44 -16.75
C VAL A 888 -2.27 -7.34 -17.19
N ARG A 889 -1.87 -6.43 -18.08
CA ARG A 889 -2.72 -5.36 -18.60
C ARG A 889 -3.93 -5.90 -19.35
N ILE A 890 -3.71 -6.88 -20.22
CA ILE A 890 -4.79 -7.55 -20.97
C ILE A 890 -5.78 -8.21 -20.00
N MET A 891 -5.29 -8.95 -19.01
CA MET A 891 -6.12 -9.60 -18.00
C MET A 891 -6.93 -8.56 -17.21
N MET A 892 -6.30 -7.56 -16.65
CA MET A 892 -6.94 -6.55 -15.78
C MET A 892 -8.00 -5.74 -16.52
N ILE A 893 -7.65 -5.13 -17.63
CA ILE A 893 -8.56 -4.27 -18.39
C ILE A 893 -9.64 -5.12 -19.09
N GLY A 894 -9.25 -6.26 -19.62
CA GLY A 894 -10.17 -7.17 -20.27
C GLY A 894 -11.27 -7.68 -19.35
N MET A 895 -10.94 -8.03 -18.12
CA MET A 895 -11.91 -8.47 -17.10
C MET A 895 -12.72 -7.29 -16.54
N ARG A 896 -12.07 -6.12 -16.29
CA ARG A 896 -12.75 -4.94 -15.81
C ARG A 896 -13.85 -4.46 -16.76
N ASP A 897 -13.54 -4.37 -18.05
CA ASP A 897 -14.40 -3.78 -19.06
C ASP A 897 -15.27 -4.82 -19.79
N GLY A 898 -15.22 -6.09 -19.37
CA GLY A 898 -16.00 -7.18 -19.98
C GLY A 898 -15.64 -7.44 -21.45
N LEU A 899 -14.34 -7.28 -21.79
CA LEU A 899 -13.90 -7.32 -23.18
C LEU A 899 -13.73 -8.75 -23.73
N PHE A 900 -13.53 -9.75 -22.90
CA PHE A 900 -13.47 -11.14 -23.35
C PHE A 900 -14.83 -11.60 -23.81
N ARG A 901 -15.89 -11.31 -23.01
CA ARG A 901 -17.27 -11.60 -23.35
C ARG A 901 -18.18 -10.43 -23.01
N GLY A 902 -18.85 -9.90 -23.98
CA GLY A 902 -19.73 -8.74 -23.83
C GLY A 902 -20.79 -8.96 -22.75
N GLY A 903 -20.94 -7.97 -21.86
CA GLY A 903 -21.88 -7.99 -20.76
C GLY A 903 -21.39 -8.65 -19.46
N ASN A 904 -20.21 -9.27 -19.47
CA ASN A 904 -19.62 -9.95 -18.31
C ASN A 904 -18.32 -9.28 -17.90
N SER A 905 -18.33 -8.58 -16.78
CA SER A 905 -17.19 -7.87 -16.19
C SER A 905 -17.00 -8.26 -14.73
N LEU A 906 -15.89 -7.87 -14.13
CA LEU A 906 -15.67 -8.05 -12.69
C LEU A 906 -16.80 -7.44 -11.86
N SER A 907 -17.23 -6.22 -12.20
CA SER A 907 -18.31 -5.55 -11.48
C SER A 907 -19.67 -6.25 -11.64
N THR A 908 -19.93 -6.88 -12.78
CA THR A 908 -21.20 -7.58 -13.03
C THR A 908 -21.40 -8.75 -12.06
N HIS A 909 -20.30 -9.44 -11.70
CA HIS A 909 -20.37 -10.67 -10.89
C HIS A 909 -19.88 -10.49 -9.45
N LEU A 910 -19.00 -9.51 -9.18
CA LEU A 910 -18.30 -9.44 -7.90
C LEU A 910 -18.66 -8.21 -7.04
N ASP A 911 -19.50 -7.29 -7.52
CA ASP A 911 -19.93 -6.09 -6.77
C ASP A 911 -21.21 -6.30 -5.96
N GLY A 912 -21.77 -7.51 -5.93
CA GLY A 912 -22.93 -7.85 -5.12
C GLY A 912 -22.61 -7.92 -3.61
N ALA A 913 -23.65 -8.06 -2.78
CA ALA A 913 -23.48 -8.26 -1.34
C ALA A 913 -22.61 -9.48 -0.99
N LYS A 914 -22.55 -10.47 -1.87
CA LYS A 914 -21.62 -11.60 -1.87
C LYS A 914 -21.07 -11.75 -3.29
N PRO A 915 -19.73 -11.87 -3.48
CA PRO A 915 -19.15 -12.09 -4.79
C PRO A 915 -19.59 -13.44 -5.37
N ASP A 916 -20.01 -13.44 -6.63
CA ASP A 916 -20.43 -14.65 -7.35
C ASP A 916 -19.28 -15.16 -8.22
N TYR A 917 -18.34 -15.84 -7.58
CA TYR A 917 -17.18 -16.43 -8.26
C TYR A 917 -17.54 -17.55 -9.22
N TYR A 918 -18.66 -18.24 -8.98
CA TYR A 918 -19.12 -19.31 -9.83
C TYR A 918 -19.53 -18.81 -11.22
N HIS A 919 -20.36 -17.76 -11.28
CA HIS A 919 -20.77 -17.16 -12.55
C HIS A 919 -19.72 -16.17 -13.11
N ALA A 920 -18.75 -15.73 -12.32
CA ALA A 920 -17.62 -14.93 -12.83
C ALA A 920 -16.82 -15.66 -13.93
N ARG A 921 -16.95 -16.99 -14.05
CA ARG A 921 -16.40 -17.77 -15.16
C ARG A 921 -16.83 -17.23 -16.53
N TYR A 922 -18.02 -16.62 -16.63
CA TYR A 922 -18.48 -15.97 -17.86
C TYR A 922 -17.60 -14.80 -18.33
N ILE A 923 -16.79 -14.21 -17.47
CA ILE A 923 -15.92 -13.08 -17.84
C ILE A 923 -14.92 -13.51 -18.93
N ILE A 924 -14.35 -14.71 -18.80
CA ILE A 924 -13.31 -15.23 -19.71
C ILE A 924 -13.92 -16.22 -20.72
N ASN A 925 -14.70 -17.16 -20.25
CA ASN A 925 -15.20 -18.28 -21.07
C ASN A 925 -16.74 -18.26 -21.20
N GLY A 926 -17.22 -18.71 -22.34
CA GLY A 926 -18.64 -18.78 -22.60
C GLY A 926 -19.33 -20.03 -22.11
N ASP A 927 -18.62 -20.83 -21.38
CA ASP A 927 -19.18 -22.07 -20.87
C ASP A 927 -20.17 -21.72 -19.77
N SER A 928 -21.45 -21.77 -20.09
CA SER A 928 -22.51 -21.60 -19.11
C SER A 928 -22.38 -22.68 -18.04
N PRO A 929 -22.31 -22.33 -16.76
CA PRO A 929 -22.37 -23.32 -15.69
C PRO A 929 -23.61 -24.22 -15.82
N ALA A 930 -24.71 -23.69 -16.36
CA ALA A 930 -25.98 -24.39 -16.49
C ALA A 930 -26.17 -25.20 -17.80
N GLY A 931 -25.27 -25.07 -18.80
CA GLY A 931 -25.54 -25.63 -20.14
C GLY A 931 -24.36 -26.23 -20.89
N SER A 932 -23.14 -26.13 -20.40
CA SER A 932 -21.93 -26.48 -21.19
C SER A 932 -21.32 -27.84 -20.89
N GLY A 933 -21.86 -28.60 -19.97
CA GLY A 933 -21.27 -29.89 -19.57
C GLY A 933 -19.98 -29.79 -18.73
N HIS A 934 -19.56 -28.57 -18.32
CA HIS A 934 -18.38 -28.36 -17.47
C HIS A 934 -18.67 -27.54 -16.20
N PRO A 935 -19.69 -27.89 -15.38
CA PRO A 935 -19.97 -27.22 -14.11
C PRO A 935 -18.77 -27.34 -13.16
N ASP A 936 -18.03 -28.43 -13.23
CA ASP A 936 -16.87 -28.70 -12.38
C ASP A 936 -15.76 -27.64 -12.52
N LYS A 937 -15.60 -27.03 -13.71
CA LYS A 937 -14.59 -25.95 -13.88
C LYS A 937 -15.01 -24.67 -13.19
N ALA A 938 -16.30 -24.28 -13.24
CA ALA A 938 -16.77 -23.08 -12.51
C ALA A 938 -16.63 -23.26 -10.99
N GLU A 939 -16.90 -24.47 -10.47
CA GLU A 939 -16.66 -24.80 -9.05
C GLU A 939 -15.17 -24.70 -8.68
N GLN A 940 -14.24 -25.10 -9.56
CA GLN A 940 -12.80 -24.96 -9.35
C GLN A 940 -12.37 -23.47 -9.28
N PHE A 941 -12.87 -22.64 -10.20
CA PHE A 941 -12.59 -21.20 -10.18
C PHE A 941 -13.11 -20.55 -8.91
N GLN A 942 -14.33 -20.88 -8.48
CA GLN A 942 -14.90 -20.41 -7.22
C GLN A 942 -14.02 -20.83 -6.04
N PHE A 943 -13.66 -22.10 -5.94
CA PHE A 943 -12.83 -22.62 -4.86
C PHE A 943 -11.50 -21.85 -4.73
N TYR A 944 -10.79 -21.69 -5.86
CA TYR A 944 -9.52 -20.97 -5.82
C TYR A 944 -9.69 -19.46 -5.54
N ALA A 945 -10.73 -18.84 -6.08
CA ALA A 945 -11.01 -17.45 -5.83
C ALA A 945 -11.33 -17.19 -4.34
N GLU A 946 -12.16 -18.02 -3.72
CA GLU A 946 -12.45 -17.94 -2.27
C GLU A 946 -11.18 -18.15 -1.42
N LYS A 947 -10.29 -19.09 -1.79
CA LYS A 947 -9.00 -19.28 -1.12
C LYS A 947 -8.08 -18.09 -1.29
N PHE A 948 -7.98 -17.52 -2.48
CA PHE A 948 -7.18 -16.31 -2.72
C PHE A 948 -7.75 -15.11 -1.99
N GLU A 949 -9.07 -14.93 -1.97
CA GLU A 949 -9.72 -13.85 -1.22
C GLU A 949 -9.35 -13.91 0.26
N LYS A 950 -9.48 -15.10 0.87
CA LYS A 950 -9.08 -15.32 2.25
C LYS A 950 -7.60 -14.98 2.48
N LEU A 951 -6.72 -15.49 1.63
CA LEU A 951 -5.28 -15.27 1.74
C LEU A 951 -4.91 -13.78 1.58
N ILE A 952 -5.51 -13.05 0.64
CA ILE A 952 -5.31 -11.62 0.47
C ILE A 952 -5.76 -10.85 1.71
N ARG A 953 -6.93 -11.17 2.28
CA ARG A 953 -7.44 -10.53 3.49
C ARG A 953 -6.52 -10.78 4.72
N GLU A 954 -5.89 -11.94 4.79
CA GLU A 954 -4.95 -12.29 5.85
C GLU A 954 -3.55 -11.66 5.67
N THR A 955 -3.23 -11.18 4.47
CA THR A 955 -1.89 -10.63 4.12
C THR A 955 -1.94 -9.16 3.70
N LYS A 956 -3.11 -8.55 3.81
CA LYS A 956 -3.37 -7.15 3.45
C LYS A 956 -2.80 -6.18 4.46
#